data_a9bae96c83ce5feaebe9d602ae08ee15
#
_entry.id   a9bae96c83ce5feaebe9d602ae08ee15
#
_cell.length_a   1.000
_cell.length_b   1.000
_cell.length_c   1.000
_cell.angle_alpha   90.00
_cell.angle_beta   90.00
_cell.angle_gamma   90.00
#
_symmetry.space_group_name_H-M   'P 1'
#
loop_
_entity.id
_entity.type
_entity.pdbx_description
1 polymer ?
#
loop_
_entity_poly.entity_id
_entity_poly.type
_entity_poly.pdbx_seq_one_letter_code
_entity_poly.pdbx_strand_id
1 'polypeptide(L)'
;MKKTLLITAMLLLGLTMHAQDGSGIADLKSPDGRLVVSFNLTGTENPTYSVKYDGKQMLEDSPIGIMLDMGSKPTLEGLPQGREAGNGDFTKNLSLVKCSTESAKVDYNMDRIKTAHVSHAYNAAVIGLRNAANQDIEFEFRVSDNDIAIRYNIPKPRQRASTRVLFENTGFRFPDGTTTFLTPQSDAMIGWQRSKPSYEEGYSNDGQMNVRSQYGHGYTFPGLFHVGDNGWVLLCETGVSSSYCASRLGDCKDNTYKIEFPMPDENNGIGTVCPAFRLPASTPWRTITVGADLKPIVETTVMWDYVEPLYAPSREYVYGRSTWSWIVWQDASCNWDDQIKFIDLASEMGWEYILIDAGWDENIGYERMEQLIKYANSKKVDVFLWYSSSGYWNDIVQSPICKMDNSIIRKKEMAWLEKVGCKGIKVDFWGGDKQETIRLYEEVLSDANDHGIMCIFHGCTLPRGWERMYPNYVGSEAVLASENMYFGQGSCDEEAFKATLHPFVRNTVGCMEFGGCFMNRILNKQNSGRGSQLKTTPIFQIATEVIFQNPIQNIAICPNNLEDAPKICMDWLRDAPTTWTETRFLDGYPGKYVILARKSTDGRWFVAGLNATKEVIKSKIDLSFLGDGEVQFYTDDKKTMEPTLSSLKLKTKKPYEFEIQPSGATMMMR
;
A
#
# COMPACT_ATOMS: atom_id res chain seq x y z
N MET A 1 -10.30 42.82 -8.38
CA MET A 1 -9.00 42.35 -8.78
C MET A 1 -9.16 41.30 -9.88
N LYS A 2 -8.63 41.58 -11.06
CA LYS A 2 -8.87 40.83 -12.30
C LYS A 2 -8.15 39.45 -12.23
N LYS A 3 -8.89 38.35 -12.36
CA LYS A 3 -8.33 37.02 -12.59
C LYS A 3 -7.88 36.92 -14.04
N THR A 4 -6.60 36.82 -14.26
CA THR A 4 -6.01 36.56 -15.58
C THR A 4 -6.06 35.05 -15.80
N LEU A 5 -6.94 34.62 -16.69
CA LEU A 5 -7.01 33.26 -17.21
C LEU A 5 -5.86 33.08 -18.21
N LEU A 6 -4.86 32.31 -17.89
CA LEU A 6 -3.87 31.84 -18.87
C LEU A 6 -4.45 30.64 -19.59
N ILE A 7 -4.93 30.86 -20.82
CA ILE A 7 -5.29 29.79 -21.77
C ILE A 7 -3.98 29.40 -22.46
N THR A 8 -3.42 28.25 -22.08
CA THR A 8 -2.31 27.63 -22.83
C THR A 8 -2.91 26.91 -24.03
N ALA A 9 -2.60 27.38 -25.23
CA ALA A 9 -3.02 26.75 -26.47
C ALA A 9 -2.33 25.38 -26.61
N MET A 10 -3.12 24.31 -26.56
CA MET A 10 -2.67 22.96 -26.93
C MET A 10 -2.54 22.87 -28.45
N LEU A 11 -1.34 22.54 -28.92
CA LEU A 11 -1.13 22.04 -30.28
C LEU A 11 -1.74 20.64 -30.37
N LEU A 12 -2.89 20.53 -31.00
CA LEU A 12 -3.43 19.25 -31.45
C LEU A 12 -2.59 18.75 -32.64
N LEU A 13 -1.60 17.92 -32.37
CA LEU A 13 -1.05 17.01 -33.38
C LEU A 13 -1.96 15.79 -33.44
N GLY A 14 -2.95 15.86 -34.31
CA GLY A 14 -3.79 14.71 -34.64
C GLY A 14 -2.96 13.64 -35.35
N LEU A 15 -2.50 12.64 -34.59
CA LEU A 15 -2.06 11.38 -35.17
C LEU A 15 -3.29 10.59 -35.61
N THR A 16 -3.62 10.67 -36.89
CA THR A 16 -4.60 9.77 -37.51
C THR A 16 -4.01 8.36 -37.51
N MET A 17 -4.49 7.50 -36.62
CA MET A 17 -4.21 6.08 -36.73
C MET A 17 -4.95 5.50 -37.94
N HIS A 18 -4.18 4.99 -38.89
CA HIS A 18 -4.71 4.14 -39.95
C HIS A 18 -4.91 2.74 -39.39
N ALA A 19 -6.11 2.21 -39.47
CA ALA A 19 -6.36 0.78 -39.28
C ALA A 19 -5.53 0.01 -40.31
N GLN A 20 -4.49 -0.65 -39.86
CA GLN A 20 -3.85 -1.68 -40.64
C GLN A 20 -4.65 -2.97 -40.56
N ASP A 21 -4.81 -3.61 -41.70
CA ASP A 21 -5.56 -4.82 -41.94
C ASP A 21 -5.92 -5.71 -40.73
N GLY A 22 -7.15 -5.61 -40.35
CA GLY A 22 -7.95 -6.78 -39.97
C GLY A 22 -7.95 -7.26 -38.51
N SER A 23 -7.10 -6.78 -37.56
CA SER A 23 -7.11 -7.35 -36.20
C SER A 23 -6.78 -6.41 -35.03
N GLY A 24 -6.13 -5.29 -35.19
CA GLY A 24 -5.76 -4.38 -34.10
C GLY A 24 -6.42 -3.00 -34.20
N ILE A 25 -6.95 -2.47 -33.09
CA ILE A 25 -7.55 -1.10 -33.08
C ILE A 25 -6.50 -0.04 -32.76
N ALA A 26 -5.58 -0.32 -31.82
CA ALA A 26 -4.59 0.66 -31.40
C ALA A 26 -3.39 0.04 -30.71
N ASP A 27 -2.20 0.52 -31.08
CA ASP A 27 -0.99 0.40 -30.28
C ASP A 27 -0.80 1.73 -29.53
N LEU A 28 -0.86 1.69 -28.20
CA LEU A 28 -0.55 2.82 -27.35
C LEU A 28 0.87 2.63 -26.79
N LYS A 29 1.74 3.58 -27.07
CA LYS A 29 3.15 3.56 -26.64
C LYS A 29 3.39 4.53 -25.49
N SER A 30 4.34 4.17 -24.62
CA SER A 30 4.90 5.12 -23.65
C SER A 30 5.56 6.32 -24.32
N PRO A 31 5.79 7.42 -23.59
CA PRO A 31 6.52 8.58 -24.14
C PRO A 31 7.90 8.24 -24.68
N ASP A 32 8.65 7.34 -24.04
CA ASP A 32 9.95 6.84 -24.49
C ASP A 32 9.86 5.75 -25.58
N GLY A 33 8.65 5.23 -25.84
CA GLY A 33 8.36 4.23 -26.88
C GLY A 33 8.72 2.78 -26.52
N ARG A 34 9.22 2.50 -25.31
CA ARG A 34 9.66 1.16 -24.88
C ARG A 34 8.51 0.26 -24.46
N LEU A 35 7.51 0.83 -23.76
CA LEU A 35 6.31 0.14 -23.29
C LEU A 35 5.20 0.29 -24.35
N VAL A 36 4.66 -0.83 -24.81
CA VAL A 36 3.61 -0.87 -25.82
C VAL A 36 2.44 -1.70 -25.33
N VAL A 37 1.25 -1.10 -25.34
CA VAL A 37 -0.03 -1.76 -25.08
C VAL A 37 -0.78 -1.88 -26.39
N SER A 38 -1.07 -3.11 -26.83
CA SER A 38 -1.86 -3.38 -28.03
C SER A 38 -3.27 -3.80 -27.63
N PHE A 39 -4.28 -3.06 -28.07
CA PHE A 39 -5.68 -3.41 -27.86
C PHE A 39 -6.26 -4.04 -29.11
N ASN A 40 -6.87 -5.23 -28.97
CA ASN A 40 -7.44 -6.02 -30.03
C ASN A 40 -8.95 -6.20 -29.87
N LEU A 41 -9.67 -6.05 -30.96
CA LEU A 41 -11.12 -6.28 -31.06
C LEU A 41 -11.40 -7.06 -32.34
N THR A 42 -11.46 -8.38 -32.24
CA THR A 42 -11.67 -9.26 -33.40
C THR A 42 -13.11 -9.75 -33.41
N GLY A 43 -13.94 -9.16 -34.28
CA GLY A 43 -15.27 -9.66 -34.64
C GLY A 43 -16.18 -10.00 -33.45
N THR A 44 -16.56 -11.27 -33.33
CA THR A 44 -17.42 -11.80 -32.25
C THR A 44 -16.64 -12.25 -31.01
N GLU A 45 -15.33 -12.17 -31.04
CA GLU A 45 -14.47 -12.59 -29.94
C GLU A 45 -14.45 -11.58 -28.80
N ASN A 46 -13.91 -11.99 -27.66
CA ASN A 46 -13.75 -11.13 -26.51
C ASN A 46 -12.64 -10.09 -26.80
N PRO A 47 -12.80 -8.83 -26.38
CA PRO A 47 -11.72 -7.86 -26.49
C PRO A 47 -10.54 -8.31 -25.62
N THR A 48 -9.31 -8.10 -26.14
CA THR A 48 -8.07 -8.42 -25.44
C THR A 48 -7.09 -7.26 -25.52
N TYR A 49 -6.09 -7.29 -24.63
CA TYR A 49 -4.92 -6.44 -24.73
C TYR A 49 -3.66 -7.25 -24.43
N SER A 50 -2.54 -6.79 -24.93
CA SER A 50 -1.22 -7.37 -24.62
C SER A 50 -0.20 -6.28 -24.32
N VAL A 51 0.88 -6.66 -23.64
CA VAL A 51 1.90 -5.71 -23.17
C VAL A 51 3.28 -6.19 -23.57
N LYS A 52 4.05 -5.31 -24.25
CA LYS A 52 5.46 -5.51 -24.56
C LYS A 52 6.30 -4.40 -23.95
N TYR A 53 7.49 -4.77 -23.49
CA TYR A 53 8.51 -3.85 -23.01
C TYR A 53 9.85 -4.15 -23.69
N ASP A 54 10.45 -3.16 -24.34
CA ASP A 54 11.64 -3.34 -25.21
C ASP A 54 11.47 -4.48 -26.24
N GLY A 55 10.26 -4.65 -26.78
CA GLY A 55 9.90 -5.71 -27.71
C GLY A 55 9.69 -7.10 -27.09
N LYS A 56 9.96 -7.29 -25.79
CA LYS A 56 9.74 -8.54 -25.06
C LYS A 56 8.31 -8.61 -24.51
N GLN A 57 7.70 -9.80 -24.57
CA GLN A 57 6.33 -10.02 -24.12
C GLN A 57 6.28 -10.04 -22.58
N MET A 58 5.52 -9.12 -21.99
CA MET A 58 5.30 -9.04 -20.53
C MET A 58 3.94 -9.61 -20.16
N LEU A 59 2.89 -9.30 -20.92
CA LEU A 59 1.57 -9.94 -20.84
C LEU A 59 1.15 -10.37 -22.24
N GLU A 60 0.72 -11.61 -22.37
CA GLU A 60 0.09 -12.15 -23.58
C GLU A 60 -1.33 -11.58 -23.76
N ASP A 61 -2.06 -12.00 -24.79
CA ASP A 61 -3.43 -11.59 -25.04
C ASP A 61 -4.31 -11.86 -23.82
N SER A 62 -4.53 -10.82 -23.05
CA SER A 62 -5.23 -10.80 -21.78
C SER A 62 -6.67 -10.35 -22.00
N PRO A 63 -7.67 -11.02 -21.41
CA PRO A 63 -9.08 -10.60 -21.54
C PRO A 63 -9.30 -9.25 -20.87
N ILE A 64 -10.22 -8.46 -21.42
CA ILE A 64 -10.66 -7.20 -20.86
C ILE A 64 -12.17 -7.02 -21.07
N GLY A 65 -12.85 -6.36 -20.13
CA GLY A 65 -14.28 -6.09 -20.24
C GLY A 65 -14.98 -6.13 -18.89
N ILE A 66 -16.25 -5.76 -18.88
CA ILE A 66 -17.04 -5.61 -17.66
C ILE A 66 -18.50 -5.98 -17.94
N MET A 67 -19.15 -6.59 -16.94
CA MET A 67 -20.57 -6.90 -16.96
C MET A 67 -21.31 -5.99 -16.01
N LEU A 68 -22.24 -5.21 -16.53
CA LEU A 68 -23.05 -4.27 -15.78
C LEU A 68 -24.50 -4.76 -15.64
N ASP A 69 -25.12 -4.51 -14.49
CA ASP A 69 -26.56 -4.66 -14.34
C ASP A 69 -27.30 -3.48 -14.99
N MET A 70 -27.60 -3.62 -16.26
CA MET A 70 -28.33 -2.62 -17.04
C MET A 70 -29.80 -3.05 -17.28
N GLY A 71 -30.32 -4.04 -16.56
CA GLY A 71 -31.66 -4.58 -16.71
C GLY A 71 -32.80 -3.57 -16.48
N SER A 72 -34.04 -3.96 -16.78
CA SER A 72 -35.25 -3.18 -16.58
C SER A 72 -35.44 -2.79 -15.10
N LYS A 73 -36.17 -1.70 -14.84
CA LYS A 73 -36.54 -1.26 -13.48
C LYS A 73 -37.05 -2.42 -12.65
N PRO A 74 -36.73 -2.49 -11.34
CA PRO A 74 -37.39 -3.44 -10.45
C PRO A 74 -38.90 -3.20 -10.55
N THR A 75 -39.68 -4.25 -10.81
CA THR A 75 -41.11 -4.23 -10.57
C THR A 75 -41.32 -4.14 -9.05
N LEU A 76 -42.33 -3.44 -8.60
CA LEU A 76 -42.71 -3.30 -7.18
C LEU A 76 -43.05 -4.63 -6.50
N GLU A 77 -43.16 -5.70 -7.23
CA GLU A 77 -43.45 -7.06 -6.77
C GLU A 77 -42.14 -7.86 -6.63
N GLY A 78 -41.50 -7.71 -5.47
CA GLY A 78 -40.41 -8.58 -5.04
C GLY A 78 -39.03 -8.22 -5.57
N LEU A 79 -38.02 -8.49 -4.76
CA LEU A 79 -36.62 -8.50 -5.17
C LEU A 79 -36.46 -9.54 -6.29
N PRO A 80 -35.84 -9.19 -7.42
CA PRO A 80 -35.69 -10.14 -8.51
C PRO A 80 -34.73 -11.25 -8.11
N GLN A 81 -35.27 -12.42 -7.83
CA GLN A 81 -34.50 -13.65 -7.86
C GLN A 81 -34.17 -13.95 -9.33
N GLY A 82 -32.88 -14.12 -9.66
CA GLY A 82 -32.46 -14.55 -10.99
C GLY A 82 -32.67 -13.50 -12.09
N ARG A 83 -32.18 -12.27 -11.89
CA ARG A 83 -31.97 -11.38 -13.03
C ARG A 83 -30.96 -12.04 -13.95
N GLU A 84 -31.43 -12.45 -15.13
CA GLU A 84 -30.51 -12.53 -16.25
C GLU A 84 -29.78 -11.20 -16.32
N ALA A 85 -28.45 -11.25 -16.41
CA ALA A 85 -27.60 -10.10 -16.62
C ALA A 85 -27.93 -9.53 -18.01
N GLY A 86 -29.12 -9.00 -18.15
CA GLY A 86 -29.62 -8.54 -19.43
C GLY A 86 -28.92 -7.25 -19.81
N ASN A 87 -28.38 -7.21 -20.98
CA ASN A 87 -28.04 -6.02 -21.77
C ASN A 87 -26.79 -5.24 -21.39
N GLY A 88 -26.13 -5.47 -20.27
CA GLY A 88 -24.92 -4.75 -19.85
C GLY A 88 -23.61 -5.49 -20.10
N ASP A 89 -23.58 -6.42 -21.06
CA ASP A 89 -22.40 -7.19 -21.40
C ASP A 89 -21.45 -6.39 -22.29
N PHE A 90 -20.30 -6.03 -21.72
CA PHE A 90 -19.19 -5.41 -22.42
C PHE A 90 -17.95 -6.31 -22.43
N THR A 91 -18.13 -7.63 -22.39
CA THR A 91 -17.04 -8.61 -22.46
C THR A 91 -16.92 -9.26 -23.81
N LYS A 92 -17.89 -9.11 -24.72
CA LYS A 92 -17.93 -9.74 -26.05
C LYS A 92 -18.87 -9.00 -27.02
N ASN A 93 -18.76 -9.33 -28.31
CA ASN A 93 -19.60 -8.80 -29.37
C ASN A 93 -19.68 -7.27 -29.37
N LEU A 94 -18.52 -6.64 -29.19
CA LEU A 94 -18.40 -5.18 -29.15
C LEU A 94 -18.07 -4.65 -30.55
N SER A 95 -18.56 -3.43 -30.83
CA SER A 95 -18.19 -2.66 -32.02
C SER A 95 -17.51 -1.37 -31.61
N LEU A 96 -16.49 -0.96 -32.38
CA LEU A 96 -15.80 0.31 -32.17
C LEU A 96 -16.72 1.48 -32.54
N VAL A 97 -16.87 2.45 -31.63
CA VAL A 97 -17.60 3.70 -31.84
C VAL A 97 -16.63 4.85 -32.14
N LYS A 98 -15.58 4.96 -31.32
CA LYS A 98 -14.53 6.00 -31.46
C LYS A 98 -13.24 5.53 -30.80
N CYS A 99 -12.14 6.10 -31.24
CA CYS A 99 -10.87 6.00 -30.54
C CYS A 99 -10.21 7.38 -30.53
N SER A 100 -9.78 7.85 -29.37
CA SER A 100 -9.05 9.11 -29.24
C SER A 100 -7.79 8.89 -28.41
N THR A 101 -6.72 9.56 -28.79
CA THR A 101 -5.44 9.52 -28.08
C THR A 101 -5.03 10.93 -27.68
N GLU A 102 -4.33 11.05 -26.56
CA GLU A 102 -3.74 12.30 -26.10
C GLU A 102 -2.42 12.03 -25.39
N SER A 103 -1.57 13.06 -25.35
CA SER A 103 -0.38 13.07 -24.49
C SER A 103 -0.58 14.09 -23.39
N ALA A 104 -0.29 13.71 -22.16
CA ALA A 104 -0.48 14.58 -21.01
C ALA A 104 0.65 14.39 -19.99
N LYS A 105 0.59 15.09 -18.88
CA LYS A 105 1.61 15.08 -17.83
C LYS A 105 0.95 14.93 -16.47
N VAL A 106 1.57 14.08 -15.66
CA VAL A 106 1.38 14.05 -14.21
C VAL A 106 2.32 15.08 -13.60
N ASP A 107 1.82 15.90 -12.66
CA ASP A 107 2.63 16.89 -11.94
C ASP A 107 1.96 17.23 -10.60
N TYR A 108 2.54 16.73 -9.50
CA TYR A 108 2.00 16.98 -8.16
C TYR A 108 3.09 16.85 -7.08
N ASN A 109 2.80 17.40 -5.89
CA ASN A 109 3.64 17.22 -4.71
C ASN A 109 2.93 16.34 -3.69
N MET A 110 3.72 15.50 -3.02
CA MET A 110 3.28 14.68 -1.90
C MET A 110 4.48 14.41 -0.97
N ASP A 111 4.31 14.65 0.33
CA ASP A 111 5.38 14.65 1.33
C ASP A 111 5.45 13.37 2.18
N ARG A 112 4.63 12.38 1.89
CA ARG A 112 4.43 11.18 2.72
C ARG A 112 4.92 9.89 2.11
N ILE A 113 5.32 9.90 0.86
CA ILE A 113 5.78 8.73 0.12
C ILE A 113 7.22 8.90 -0.36
N LYS A 114 7.67 7.94 -1.13
CA LYS A 114 9.02 7.78 -1.65
C LYS A 114 9.59 8.98 -2.43
N THR A 115 8.76 9.88 -2.93
CA THR A 115 9.21 11.10 -3.63
C THR A 115 8.26 12.25 -3.39
N ALA A 116 8.80 13.46 -3.09
CA ALA A 116 7.99 14.62 -2.74
C ALA A 116 7.44 15.35 -3.97
N HIS A 117 8.09 15.26 -5.11
CA HIS A 117 7.63 15.86 -6.37
C HIS A 117 7.62 14.83 -7.47
N VAL A 118 6.43 14.57 -8.02
CA VAL A 118 6.21 13.64 -9.13
C VAL A 118 5.92 14.44 -10.40
N SER A 119 6.69 14.19 -11.46
CA SER A 119 6.53 14.89 -12.72
C SER A 119 7.01 14.03 -13.89
N HIS A 120 6.07 13.46 -14.66
CA HIS A 120 6.37 12.67 -15.85
C HIS A 120 5.24 12.74 -16.89
N ALA A 121 5.56 12.42 -18.14
CA ALA A 121 4.59 12.34 -19.22
C ALA A 121 3.89 10.98 -19.27
N TYR A 122 2.70 10.94 -19.85
CA TYR A 122 2.02 9.72 -20.24
C TYR A 122 1.24 9.94 -21.54
N ASN A 123 0.98 8.86 -22.27
CA ASN A 123 0.05 8.83 -23.38
C ASN A 123 -1.22 8.11 -22.95
N ALA A 124 -2.37 8.59 -23.39
CA ALA A 124 -3.67 8.00 -23.10
C ALA A 124 -4.42 7.63 -24.36
N ALA A 125 -5.22 6.56 -24.27
CA ALA A 125 -6.21 6.18 -25.28
C ALA A 125 -7.57 5.97 -24.62
N VAL A 126 -8.61 6.56 -25.22
CA VAL A 126 -10.02 6.32 -24.84
C VAL A 126 -10.70 5.65 -26.02
N ILE A 127 -11.11 4.40 -25.82
CA ILE A 127 -11.72 3.53 -26.82
C ILE A 127 -13.19 3.39 -26.49
N GLY A 128 -14.05 4.07 -27.24
CA GLY A 128 -15.49 3.98 -27.12
C GLY A 128 -16.02 2.75 -27.86
N LEU A 129 -16.72 1.90 -27.14
CA LEU A 129 -17.24 0.62 -27.60
C LEU A 129 -18.76 0.56 -27.40
N ARG A 130 -19.43 -0.20 -28.27
CA ARG A 130 -20.88 -0.45 -28.20
C ARG A 130 -21.15 -1.94 -28.16
N ASN A 131 -21.99 -2.37 -27.22
CA ASN A 131 -22.41 -3.76 -27.12
C ASN A 131 -23.59 -4.11 -28.03
N ALA A 132 -23.95 -5.39 -28.10
CA ALA A 132 -25.06 -5.89 -28.91
C ALA A 132 -26.43 -5.32 -28.50
N ALA A 133 -26.57 -4.81 -27.28
CA ALA A 133 -27.77 -4.12 -26.79
C ALA A 133 -27.78 -2.61 -27.10
N ASN A 134 -26.87 -2.14 -27.93
CA ASN A 134 -26.75 -0.74 -28.34
C ASN A 134 -26.44 0.24 -27.18
N GLN A 135 -25.65 -0.22 -26.20
CA GLN A 135 -25.18 0.56 -25.07
C GLN A 135 -23.69 0.85 -25.22
N ASP A 136 -23.28 2.03 -24.77
CA ASP A 136 -21.91 2.53 -24.92
C ASP A 136 -21.13 2.42 -23.61
N ILE A 137 -19.81 2.19 -23.74
CA ILE A 137 -18.81 2.24 -22.69
C ILE A 137 -17.49 2.76 -23.27
N GLU A 138 -16.62 3.29 -22.41
CA GLU A 138 -15.27 3.67 -22.83
C GLU A 138 -14.25 2.88 -22.00
N PHE A 139 -13.26 2.29 -22.69
CA PHE A 139 -12.07 1.70 -22.07
C PHE A 139 -10.96 2.74 -22.14
N GLU A 140 -10.43 3.15 -21.00
CA GLU A 140 -9.37 4.14 -20.90
C GLU A 140 -8.07 3.48 -20.47
N PHE A 141 -7.01 3.75 -21.25
CA PHE A 141 -5.64 3.35 -20.98
C PHE A 141 -4.78 4.60 -20.81
N ARG A 142 -3.90 4.59 -19.81
CA ARG A 142 -2.82 5.56 -19.65
C ARG A 142 -1.50 4.81 -19.54
N VAL A 143 -0.50 5.25 -20.28
CA VAL A 143 0.80 4.57 -20.39
C VAL A 143 1.91 5.60 -20.18
N SER A 144 2.64 5.50 -19.07
CA SER A 144 3.91 6.19 -18.82
C SER A 144 5.09 5.30 -19.24
N ASP A 145 6.32 5.69 -18.95
CA ASP A 145 7.50 4.93 -19.42
C ASP A 145 7.58 3.50 -18.85
N ASN A 146 7.01 3.29 -17.66
CA ASN A 146 7.01 1.97 -17.01
C ASN A 146 5.64 1.54 -16.48
N ASP A 147 4.61 2.38 -16.55
CA ASP A 147 3.33 2.09 -15.91
C ASP A 147 2.17 2.15 -16.89
N ILE A 148 1.21 1.28 -16.68
CA ILE A 148 -0.08 1.24 -17.37
C ILE A 148 -1.18 1.34 -16.32
N ALA A 149 -2.16 2.18 -16.58
CA ALA A 149 -3.40 2.24 -15.81
C ALA A 149 -4.60 2.02 -16.74
N ILE A 150 -5.53 1.15 -16.34
CA ILE A 150 -6.72 0.76 -17.12
C ILE A 150 -7.95 0.99 -16.26
N ARG A 151 -9.00 1.61 -16.85
CA ARG A 151 -10.33 1.70 -16.22
C ARG A 151 -11.45 1.71 -17.26
N TYR A 152 -12.67 1.56 -16.78
CA TYR A 152 -13.90 1.68 -17.55
C TYR A 152 -14.62 2.96 -17.17
N ASN A 153 -14.94 3.79 -18.19
CA ASN A 153 -15.80 4.97 -18.05
C ASN A 153 -17.20 4.59 -18.53
N ILE A 154 -18.16 4.66 -17.63
CA ILE A 154 -19.54 4.21 -17.84
C ILE A 154 -20.42 5.45 -18.01
N PRO A 155 -20.88 5.77 -19.23
CA PRO A 155 -21.72 6.94 -19.46
C PRO A 155 -23.10 6.75 -18.81
N LYS A 156 -23.80 7.85 -18.58
CA LYS A 156 -25.18 7.81 -18.08
C LYS A 156 -26.17 7.61 -19.23
N PRO A 157 -26.82 6.44 -19.34
CA PRO A 157 -27.92 6.25 -20.28
C PRO A 157 -29.11 7.17 -19.94
N ARG A 158 -29.89 7.55 -20.94
CA ARG A 158 -30.98 8.53 -20.80
C ARG A 158 -32.00 8.19 -19.70
N GLN A 159 -32.22 6.90 -19.45
CA GLN A 159 -33.26 6.42 -18.52
C GLN A 159 -32.73 5.81 -17.24
N ARG A 160 -31.40 5.89 -16.97
CA ARG A 160 -30.80 5.19 -15.83
C ARG A 160 -29.83 6.09 -15.04
N ALA A 161 -30.04 6.15 -13.74
CA ALA A 161 -29.24 6.99 -12.85
C ALA A 161 -28.12 6.23 -12.11
N SER A 162 -28.18 4.89 -12.08
CA SER A 162 -27.23 4.04 -11.34
C SER A 162 -27.11 2.67 -12.00
N THR A 163 -26.02 2.00 -11.70
CA THR A 163 -25.77 0.61 -12.08
C THR A 163 -24.97 -0.10 -10.97
N ARG A 164 -24.80 -1.39 -11.12
CA ARG A 164 -23.81 -2.18 -10.36
C ARG A 164 -22.97 -3.00 -11.31
N VAL A 165 -21.74 -3.29 -10.91
CA VAL A 165 -20.87 -4.19 -11.66
C VAL A 165 -21.12 -5.61 -11.14
N LEU A 166 -21.46 -6.51 -12.04
CA LEU A 166 -21.71 -7.91 -11.69
C LEU A 166 -20.41 -8.70 -11.64
N PHE A 167 -19.50 -8.46 -12.58
CA PHE A 167 -18.13 -8.95 -12.59
C PHE A 167 -17.27 -8.13 -13.57
N GLU A 168 -15.96 -8.23 -13.41
CA GLU A 168 -14.97 -7.64 -14.28
C GLU A 168 -14.16 -8.75 -14.96
N ASN A 169 -14.06 -8.73 -16.29
CA ASN A 169 -13.31 -9.72 -17.07
C ASN A 169 -11.87 -9.26 -17.34
N THR A 170 -11.39 -8.24 -16.63
CA THR A 170 -10.00 -7.79 -16.73
C THR A 170 -9.08 -8.90 -16.22
N GLY A 171 -8.22 -9.39 -17.07
CA GLY A 171 -7.25 -10.43 -16.76
C GLY A 171 -5.84 -10.03 -17.14
N PHE A 172 -4.89 -10.85 -16.67
CA PHE A 172 -3.46 -10.67 -16.85
C PHE A 172 -2.88 -12.03 -17.20
N ARG A 173 -2.60 -12.24 -18.49
CA ARG A 173 -2.04 -13.50 -18.98
C ARG A 173 -0.54 -13.39 -19.13
N PHE A 174 0.18 -14.25 -18.46
CA PHE A 174 1.63 -14.24 -18.45
C PHE A 174 2.23 -15.29 -19.39
N PRO A 175 3.43 -15.04 -19.94
CA PRO A 175 4.22 -16.05 -20.63
C PRO A 175 4.54 -17.24 -19.73
N ASP A 176 4.76 -18.40 -20.35
CA ASP A 176 5.24 -19.60 -19.69
C ASP A 176 6.56 -19.35 -18.94
N GLY A 177 6.74 -20.02 -17.79
CA GLY A 177 7.95 -19.90 -16.98
C GLY A 177 7.98 -18.66 -16.08
N THR A 178 6.90 -17.86 -16.01
CA THR A 178 6.76 -16.77 -15.05
C THR A 178 6.66 -17.32 -13.63
N THR A 179 7.38 -16.71 -12.69
CA THR A 179 7.27 -17.00 -11.25
C THR A 179 6.62 -15.86 -10.49
N THR A 180 6.20 -16.12 -9.25
CA THR A 180 5.31 -15.22 -8.53
C THR A 180 5.75 -14.94 -7.10
N PHE A 181 5.45 -13.71 -6.65
CA PHE A 181 5.51 -13.28 -5.24
C PHE A 181 4.11 -12.78 -4.90
N LEU A 182 3.28 -13.66 -4.35
CA LEU A 182 1.86 -13.44 -4.11
C LEU A 182 1.50 -13.82 -2.67
N THR A 183 0.54 -13.10 -2.08
CA THR A 183 -0.03 -13.42 -0.78
C THR A 183 -1.48 -13.86 -0.94
N PRO A 184 -1.90 -14.99 -0.34
CA PRO A 184 -3.22 -15.55 -0.58
C PRO A 184 -4.32 -14.69 0.07
N GLN A 185 -5.48 -14.64 -0.59
CA GLN A 185 -6.70 -14.16 0.02
C GLN A 185 -7.17 -15.19 1.05
N SER A 186 -7.30 -14.81 2.32
CA SER A 186 -7.85 -15.67 3.37
C SER A 186 -9.33 -15.92 3.19
N ASP A 187 -9.86 -16.97 3.81
CA ASP A 187 -11.30 -17.09 4.00
C ASP A 187 -11.85 -15.88 4.76
N ALA A 188 -13.11 -15.54 4.51
CA ALA A 188 -13.79 -14.49 5.23
C ALA A 188 -14.15 -14.90 6.65
N MET A 189 -14.08 -13.97 7.59
CA MET A 189 -14.49 -14.14 8.99
C MET A 189 -13.78 -15.28 9.70
N ILE A 190 -12.48 -15.47 9.42
CA ILE A 190 -11.57 -16.35 10.16
C ILE A 190 -10.52 -15.51 10.90
N GLY A 191 -9.56 -16.20 11.54
CA GLY A 191 -8.49 -15.56 12.30
C GLY A 191 -8.95 -15.07 13.67
N TRP A 192 -8.12 -14.19 14.27
CA TRP A 192 -8.43 -13.64 15.59
C TRP A 192 -9.79 -12.93 15.59
N GLN A 193 -10.70 -13.37 16.44
CA GLN A 193 -12.06 -12.80 16.62
C GLN A 193 -12.80 -12.56 15.28
N ARG A 194 -12.55 -13.40 14.27
CA ARG A 194 -13.17 -13.31 12.94
C ARG A 194 -12.92 -11.96 12.22
N SER A 195 -11.71 -11.44 12.30
CA SER A 195 -11.37 -10.12 11.73
C SER A 195 -10.83 -10.16 10.29
N LYS A 196 -10.53 -11.35 9.74
CA LYS A 196 -10.03 -11.46 8.36
C LYS A 196 -11.16 -11.37 7.31
N PRO A 197 -10.82 -10.95 6.08
CA PRO A 197 -9.49 -10.68 5.53
C PRO A 197 -8.90 -9.34 6.00
N SER A 198 -7.58 -9.36 6.25
CA SER A 198 -6.79 -8.23 6.75
C SER A 198 -5.42 -8.10 6.06
N TYR A 199 -5.20 -8.86 4.98
CA TYR A 199 -3.95 -8.88 4.20
C TYR A 199 -2.71 -9.41 4.96
N GLU A 200 -2.90 -10.02 6.11
CA GLU A 200 -1.86 -10.54 7.00
C GLU A 200 -1.56 -12.01 6.74
N GLU A 201 -1.19 -12.34 5.50
CA GLU A 201 -0.79 -13.69 5.09
C GLU A 201 0.64 -13.67 4.52
N GLY A 202 1.30 -14.84 4.53
CA GLY A 202 2.65 -14.98 3.99
C GLY A 202 2.69 -14.92 2.46
N TYR A 203 3.78 -14.41 1.90
CA TYR A 203 4.02 -14.37 0.47
C TYR A 203 4.67 -15.64 -0.05
N SER A 204 4.35 -16.07 -1.28
CA SER A 204 5.15 -17.02 -2.04
C SER A 204 6.51 -16.41 -2.39
N ASN A 205 7.49 -17.27 -2.65
CA ASN A 205 8.84 -16.87 -3.05
C ASN A 205 9.22 -17.63 -4.32
N ASP A 206 9.29 -16.93 -5.45
CA ASP A 206 9.45 -17.53 -6.79
C ASP A 206 8.45 -18.68 -7.02
N GLY A 207 7.19 -18.46 -6.61
CA GLY A 207 6.13 -19.47 -6.66
C GLY A 207 5.74 -19.82 -8.09
N GLN A 208 5.22 -21.03 -8.29
CA GLN A 208 4.72 -21.46 -9.59
C GLN A 208 3.35 -20.85 -9.89
N MET A 209 3.09 -20.60 -11.17
CA MET A 209 1.76 -20.25 -11.67
C MET A 209 0.86 -21.50 -11.79
N ASN A 210 -0.43 -21.28 -12.04
CA ASN A 210 -1.44 -22.35 -12.22
C ASN A 210 -1.57 -23.28 -11.00
N VAL A 211 -1.26 -22.79 -9.81
CA VAL A 211 -1.51 -23.46 -8.54
C VAL A 211 -2.71 -22.81 -7.85
N ARG A 212 -3.49 -23.62 -7.13
CA ARG A 212 -4.58 -23.11 -6.31
C ARG A 212 -3.97 -22.35 -5.12
N SER A 213 -4.50 -21.18 -4.82
CA SER A 213 -4.12 -20.42 -3.62
C SER A 213 -4.46 -21.19 -2.34
N GLN A 214 -3.81 -20.84 -1.24
CA GLN A 214 -3.93 -21.56 0.04
C GLN A 214 -5.38 -21.77 0.48
N TYR A 215 -6.24 -20.76 0.32
CA TYR A 215 -7.67 -20.82 0.69
C TYR A 215 -8.60 -21.05 -0.53
N GLY A 216 -8.07 -20.99 -1.76
CA GLY A 216 -8.84 -21.14 -2.99
C GLY A 216 -9.66 -19.93 -3.40
N HIS A 217 -9.29 -18.76 -2.90
CA HIS A 217 -9.92 -17.47 -3.21
C HIS A 217 -9.01 -16.54 -4.00
N GLY A 218 -7.88 -17.06 -4.51
CA GLY A 218 -6.88 -16.26 -5.21
C GLY A 218 -5.98 -15.48 -4.26
N TYR A 219 -5.57 -14.29 -4.67
CA TYR A 219 -4.49 -13.54 -4.04
C TYR A 219 -4.88 -12.07 -3.86
N THR A 220 -4.45 -11.48 -2.75
CA THR A 220 -4.61 -10.04 -2.54
C THR A 220 -3.61 -9.25 -3.38
N PHE A 221 -3.90 -7.98 -3.68
CA PHE A 221 -2.92 -7.06 -4.21
C PHE A 221 -1.89 -6.62 -3.15
N PRO A 222 -0.68 -6.20 -3.59
CA PRO A 222 -0.12 -6.29 -4.95
C PRO A 222 0.37 -7.69 -5.29
N GLY A 223 0.42 -8.00 -6.58
CA GLY A 223 1.08 -9.20 -7.10
C GLY A 223 2.33 -8.85 -7.88
N LEU A 224 3.47 -9.44 -7.53
CA LEU A 224 4.73 -9.28 -8.28
C LEU A 224 5.05 -10.56 -9.05
N PHE A 225 5.47 -10.40 -10.32
CA PHE A 225 5.73 -11.47 -11.25
C PHE A 225 7.11 -11.29 -11.89
N HIS A 226 7.90 -12.36 -11.90
CA HIS A 226 9.17 -12.43 -12.62
C HIS A 226 8.94 -13.17 -13.94
N VAL A 227 8.94 -12.44 -15.03
CA VAL A 227 8.65 -12.95 -16.40
C VAL A 227 9.94 -13.47 -17.05
N GLY A 228 10.63 -14.37 -16.37
CA GLY A 228 11.90 -14.95 -16.82
C GLY A 228 12.91 -13.87 -17.26
N ASP A 229 13.56 -14.08 -18.40
CA ASP A 229 14.53 -13.13 -18.97
C ASP A 229 13.89 -11.86 -19.57
N ASN A 230 12.56 -11.75 -19.54
CA ASN A 230 11.87 -10.57 -20.07
C ASN A 230 11.85 -9.42 -19.07
N GLY A 231 11.76 -9.70 -17.77
CA GLY A 231 11.75 -8.70 -16.72
C GLY A 231 10.68 -8.94 -15.66
N TRP A 232 10.12 -7.87 -15.10
CA TRP A 232 9.24 -7.86 -13.94
C TRP A 232 7.93 -7.15 -14.22
N VAL A 233 6.86 -7.64 -13.61
CA VAL A 233 5.53 -7.01 -13.66
C VAL A 233 4.97 -6.94 -12.24
N LEU A 234 4.51 -5.74 -11.82
CA LEU A 234 3.76 -5.54 -10.59
C LEU A 234 2.31 -5.22 -10.95
N LEU A 235 1.37 -5.96 -10.40
CA LEU A 235 -0.06 -5.71 -10.53
C LEU A 235 -0.61 -5.11 -9.25
N CYS A 236 -1.44 -4.06 -9.39
CA CYS A 236 -2.18 -3.48 -8.28
C CYS A 236 -3.46 -2.78 -8.78
N GLU A 237 -4.14 -2.08 -7.89
CA GLU A 237 -5.25 -1.19 -8.21
C GLU A 237 -5.17 0.09 -7.39
N THR A 238 -5.71 1.19 -7.89
CA THR A 238 -5.73 2.48 -7.18
C THR A 238 -7.00 3.28 -7.43
N GLY A 239 -7.28 4.26 -6.57
CA GLY A 239 -8.46 5.10 -6.69
C GLY A 239 -9.75 4.43 -6.21
N VAL A 240 -9.65 3.44 -5.33
CA VAL A 240 -10.81 2.84 -4.68
C VAL A 240 -11.37 3.80 -3.63
N SER A 241 -12.64 4.12 -3.74
CA SER A 241 -13.39 5.01 -2.85
C SER A 241 -14.74 4.39 -2.48
N SER A 242 -15.54 5.09 -1.69
CA SER A 242 -16.91 4.67 -1.30
C SER A 242 -17.86 4.38 -2.46
N SER A 243 -17.51 4.79 -3.68
CA SER A 243 -18.28 4.49 -4.89
C SER A 243 -18.00 3.10 -5.50
N TYR A 244 -17.04 2.34 -4.94
CA TYR A 244 -16.65 1.02 -5.45
C TYR A 244 -16.23 0.08 -4.29
N CYS A 245 -15.94 -1.18 -4.59
CA CYS A 245 -15.28 -2.11 -3.68
C CYS A 245 -13.79 -2.23 -4.03
N ALA A 246 -12.99 -2.73 -3.12
CA ALA A 246 -11.67 -3.22 -3.46
C ALA A 246 -11.76 -4.58 -4.17
N SER A 247 -10.72 -4.95 -4.89
CA SER A 247 -10.68 -6.21 -5.64
C SER A 247 -9.40 -7.00 -5.35
N ARG A 248 -9.34 -8.23 -5.86
CA ARG A 248 -8.21 -9.13 -5.74
C ARG A 248 -7.95 -9.87 -7.06
N LEU A 249 -6.89 -10.63 -7.13
CA LEU A 249 -6.62 -11.58 -8.21
C LEU A 249 -7.27 -12.93 -7.87
N GLY A 250 -8.08 -13.49 -8.76
CA GLY A 250 -8.56 -14.86 -8.66
C GLY A 250 -7.43 -15.88 -8.81
N ASP A 251 -7.71 -17.16 -8.58
CA ASP A 251 -6.76 -18.23 -8.83
C ASP A 251 -6.33 -18.26 -10.31
N CYS A 252 -5.05 -18.53 -10.55
CA CYS A 252 -4.50 -18.61 -11.89
C CYS A 252 -5.06 -19.81 -12.66
N LYS A 253 -5.53 -19.52 -13.86
CA LYS A 253 -5.98 -20.57 -14.80
C LYS A 253 -5.45 -20.27 -16.20
N ASP A 254 -4.78 -21.23 -16.81
CA ASP A 254 -4.20 -21.10 -18.14
C ASP A 254 -3.29 -19.84 -18.24
N ASN A 255 -2.38 -19.68 -17.27
CA ASN A 255 -1.48 -18.55 -17.08
C ASN A 255 -2.18 -17.19 -16.92
N THR A 256 -3.47 -17.17 -16.62
CA THR A 256 -4.27 -15.96 -16.53
C THR A 256 -4.81 -15.76 -15.11
N TYR A 257 -4.49 -14.63 -14.50
CA TYR A 257 -5.18 -14.11 -13.32
C TYR A 257 -6.27 -13.16 -13.75
N LYS A 258 -7.41 -13.15 -13.06
CA LYS A 258 -8.50 -12.21 -13.32
C LYS A 258 -8.88 -11.45 -12.06
N ILE A 259 -9.45 -10.27 -12.27
CA ILE A 259 -10.06 -9.51 -11.17
C ILE A 259 -11.24 -10.28 -10.60
N GLU A 260 -11.26 -10.39 -9.27
CA GLU A 260 -12.39 -10.88 -8.50
C GLU A 260 -12.79 -9.87 -7.42
N PHE A 261 -14.09 -9.86 -7.11
CA PHE A 261 -14.68 -9.01 -6.09
C PHE A 261 -14.67 -9.67 -4.70
N PRO A 262 -15.01 -8.91 -3.64
CA PRO A 262 -15.08 -9.44 -2.28
C PRO A 262 -15.94 -10.69 -2.15
N MET A 263 -15.66 -11.48 -1.13
CA MET A 263 -16.46 -12.68 -0.83
C MET A 263 -17.79 -12.31 -0.16
N PRO A 264 -18.85 -13.10 -0.37
CA PRO A 264 -20.16 -12.83 0.25
C PRO A 264 -20.13 -12.74 1.78
N ASP A 265 -19.28 -13.53 2.43
CA ASP A 265 -19.22 -13.64 3.90
C ASP A 265 -18.33 -12.57 4.55
N GLU A 266 -17.55 -11.78 3.80
CA GLU A 266 -16.80 -10.63 4.36
C GLU A 266 -17.74 -9.69 5.11
N ASN A 267 -17.20 -9.02 6.14
CA ASN A 267 -17.97 -8.13 7.00
C ASN A 267 -19.24 -8.83 7.57
N ASN A 268 -19.09 -10.10 7.97
CA ASN A 268 -20.16 -10.96 8.49
C ASN A 268 -21.42 -11.00 7.59
N GLY A 269 -21.22 -11.01 6.28
CA GLY A 269 -22.30 -11.01 5.28
C GLY A 269 -22.96 -9.66 5.02
N ILE A 270 -22.57 -8.60 5.75
CA ILE A 270 -23.14 -7.28 5.59
C ILE A 270 -22.57 -6.61 4.33
N GLY A 271 -23.43 -6.01 3.53
CA GLY A 271 -23.07 -5.30 2.31
C GLY A 271 -23.09 -6.14 1.05
N THR A 272 -22.87 -5.48 -0.09
CA THR A 272 -22.89 -6.12 -1.41
C THR A 272 -21.49 -6.45 -1.91
N VAL A 273 -21.36 -7.59 -2.60
CA VAL A 273 -20.12 -7.96 -3.31
C VAL A 273 -20.00 -7.27 -4.66
N CYS A 274 -21.11 -6.81 -5.23
CA CYS A 274 -21.15 -6.11 -6.51
C CYS A 274 -21.23 -4.62 -6.28
N PRO A 275 -20.19 -3.84 -6.57
CA PRO A 275 -20.20 -2.40 -6.32
C PRO A 275 -21.32 -1.73 -7.11
N ALA A 276 -22.05 -0.83 -6.44
CA ALA A 276 -23.18 -0.11 -6.98
C ALA A 276 -22.94 1.40 -6.85
N PHE A 277 -23.18 2.13 -7.94
CA PHE A 277 -22.87 3.56 -7.99
C PHE A 277 -23.77 4.34 -8.95
N ARG A 278 -23.75 5.66 -8.78
CA ARG A 278 -24.45 6.61 -9.63
C ARG A 278 -23.71 6.78 -10.96
N LEU A 279 -24.45 6.93 -12.05
CA LEU A 279 -23.93 7.23 -13.39
C LEU A 279 -23.99 8.73 -13.72
N PRO A 280 -23.06 9.30 -14.54
CA PRO A 280 -21.89 8.61 -15.10
C PRO A 280 -20.85 8.31 -14.01
N ALA A 281 -20.00 7.30 -14.25
CA ALA A 281 -18.94 6.91 -13.30
C ALA A 281 -17.76 6.27 -14.01
N SER A 282 -16.65 6.15 -13.29
CA SER A 282 -15.50 5.36 -13.71
C SER A 282 -15.19 4.32 -12.62
N THR A 283 -14.66 3.18 -13.03
CA THR A 283 -14.12 2.20 -12.09
C THR A 283 -12.79 2.68 -11.50
N PRO A 284 -12.30 2.10 -10.40
CA PRO A 284 -10.90 2.23 -9.99
C PRO A 284 -9.94 1.84 -11.12
N TRP A 285 -8.72 2.33 -11.04
CA TRP A 285 -7.66 1.97 -11.97
C TRP A 285 -7.06 0.60 -11.64
N ARG A 286 -6.88 -0.26 -12.65
CA ARG A 286 -6.03 -1.44 -12.60
C ARG A 286 -4.65 -1.01 -13.07
N THR A 287 -3.62 -1.23 -12.26
CA THR A 287 -2.26 -0.75 -12.54
C THR A 287 -1.32 -1.90 -12.83
N ILE A 288 -0.44 -1.68 -13.81
CA ILE A 288 0.58 -2.64 -14.25
C ILE A 288 1.88 -1.85 -14.34
N THR A 289 2.84 -2.13 -13.47
CA THR A 289 4.20 -1.57 -13.57
C THR A 289 5.11 -2.61 -14.20
N VAL A 290 5.94 -2.18 -15.15
CA VAL A 290 6.81 -3.06 -15.95
C VAL A 290 8.24 -2.57 -15.91
N GLY A 291 9.20 -3.48 -15.73
CA GLY A 291 10.62 -3.17 -15.79
C GLY A 291 11.46 -4.33 -16.34
N ALA A 292 12.58 -4.02 -17.02
CA ALA A 292 13.60 -5.01 -17.32
C ALA A 292 14.32 -5.50 -16.06
N ASP A 293 14.31 -4.66 -15.02
CA ASP A 293 14.82 -4.91 -13.68
C ASP A 293 13.82 -4.42 -12.63
N LEU A 294 14.18 -4.50 -11.35
CA LEU A 294 13.32 -4.15 -10.22
C LEU A 294 13.27 -2.65 -9.92
N LYS A 295 14.06 -1.81 -10.59
CA LYS A 295 14.08 -0.37 -10.31
C LYS A 295 12.73 0.29 -10.60
N PRO A 296 12.07 0.12 -11.73
CA PRO A 296 10.73 0.66 -11.96
C PRO A 296 9.71 0.15 -10.96
N ILE A 297 9.82 -1.11 -10.52
CA ILE A 297 8.91 -1.70 -9.53
C ILE A 297 8.99 -0.96 -8.19
N VAL A 298 10.20 -0.71 -7.68
CA VAL A 298 10.40 -0.05 -6.39
C VAL A 298 10.11 1.44 -6.46
N GLU A 299 10.45 2.09 -7.57
CA GLU A 299 10.36 3.54 -7.72
C GLU A 299 9.01 4.05 -8.28
N THR A 300 8.12 3.16 -8.77
CA THR A 300 6.83 3.57 -9.35
C THR A 300 6.03 4.50 -8.44
N THR A 301 5.31 5.43 -9.04
CA THR A 301 4.36 6.34 -8.40
C THR A 301 2.93 6.15 -8.90
N VAL A 302 2.68 5.14 -9.75
CA VAL A 302 1.40 4.91 -10.44
C VAL A 302 0.19 4.84 -9.50
N MET A 303 0.40 4.42 -8.26
CA MET A 303 -0.65 4.35 -7.25
C MET A 303 -1.25 5.72 -6.92
N TRP A 304 -0.49 6.79 -7.12
CA TRP A 304 -0.89 8.16 -6.78
C TRP A 304 -1.07 9.04 -8.02
N ASP A 305 -0.55 8.65 -9.18
CA ASP A 305 -0.51 9.47 -10.39
C ASP A 305 -1.88 9.86 -10.94
N TYR A 306 -2.87 8.97 -10.80
CA TYR A 306 -4.19 9.12 -11.41
C TYR A 306 -5.33 9.24 -10.39
N VAL A 307 -5.00 9.59 -9.15
CA VAL A 307 -5.98 9.92 -8.11
C VAL A 307 -5.85 11.39 -7.71
N GLU A 308 -6.92 11.96 -7.17
CA GLU A 308 -6.96 13.35 -6.73
C GLU A 308 -7.31 13.43 -5.23
N PRO A 309 -6.87 14.49 -4.52
CA PRO A 309 -7.33 14.75 -3.17
C PRO A 309 -8.86 14.87 -3.13
N LEU A 310 -9.50 14.13 -2.24
CA LEU A 310 -10.96 14.17 -2.10
C LEU A 310 -11.41 15.35 -1.26
N TYR A 311 -10.58 15.81 -0.33
CA TYR A 311 -10.81 17.03 0.46
C TYR A 311 -9.48 17.66 0.91
N ALA A 312 -9.55 18.91 1.33
CA ALA A 312 -8.39 19.64 1.85
C ALA A 312 -8.07 19.25 3.29
N PRO A 313 -6.80 19.34 3.74
CA PRO A 313 -6.46 19.15 5.14
C PRO A 313 -7.07 20.26 6.01
N SER A 314 -7.64 19.91 7.16
CA SER A 314 -8.22 20.87 8.10
C SER A 314 -7.15 21.62 8.90
N ARG A 315 -5.97 21.04 9.01
CA ARG A 315 -4.76 21.60 9.64
C ARG A 315 -3.52 21.07 8.97
N GLU A 316 -2.37 21.61 9.30
CA GLU A 316 -1.09 20.98 9.00
C GLU A 316 -0.92 19.73 9.86
N TYR A 317 -0.61 18.59 9.21
CA TYR A 317 -0.33 17.33 9.85
C TYR A 317 1.18 17.16 9.98
N VAL A 318 1.64 16.84 11.20
CA VAL A 318 3.06 16.61 11.51
C VAL A 318 3.32 15.11 11.52
N TYR A 319 4.42 14.68 10.94
CA TYR A 319 4.83 13.29 10.92
C TYR A 319 5.99 13.06 11.89
N GLY A 320 6.17 11.81 12.33
CA GLY A 320 7.20 11.54 13.32
C GLY A 320 7.22 10.11 13.85
N ARG A 321 7.96 9.96 14.95
CA ARG A 321 8.25 8.71 15.63
C ARG A 321 7.36 8.55 16.84
N SER A 322 7.00 7.30 17.12
CA SER A 322 6.06 6.95 18.19
C SER A 322 6.58 5.78 19.01
N THR A 323 6.40 5.83 20.31
CA THR A 323 6.50 4.64 21.16
C THR A 323 5.18 3.87 21.13
N TRP A 324 5.27 2.54 21.26
CA TRP A 324 4.12 1.65 21.25
C TRP A 324 4.34 0.47 22.21
N SER A 325 3.73 0.55 23.39
CA SER A 325 3.97 -0.44 24.45
C SER A 325 3.47 -1.84 24.09
N TRP A 326 2.33 -1.91 23.39
CA TRP A 326 1.64 -3.17 23.12
C TRP A 326 2.50 -4.17 22.33
N ILE A 327 3.31 -3.71 21.39
CA ILE A 327 4.06 -4.60 20.48
C ILE A 327 4.99 -5.59 21.21
N VAL A 328 5.50 -5.21 22.40
CA VAL A 328 6.36 -6.08 23.23
C VAL A 328 5.73 -6.41 24.58
N TRP A 329 5.01 -5.45 25.21
CA TRP A 329 4.46 -5.64 26.54
C TRP A 329 3.00 -6.10 26.54
N GLN A 330 2.35 -6.16 25.38
CA GLN A 330 0.99 -6.62 25.11
C GLN A 330 -0.12 -5.91 25.91
N ASP A 331 -1.35 -6.44 25.89
CA ASP A 331 -2.55 -5.84 26.48
C ASP A 331 -2.36 -5.37 27.93
N ALA A 332 -1.58 -6.11 28.72
CA ALA A 332 -1.30 -5.76 30.12
C ALA A 332 -0.59 -4.40 30.28
N SER A 333 0.04 -3.89 29.23
CA SER A 333 0.72 -2.59 29.24
C SER A 333 -0.21 -1.40 29.04
N CYS A 334 -1.45 -1.63 28.56
CA CYS A 334 -2.43 -0.55 28.36
C CYS A 334 -3.07 -0.11 29.68
N ASN A 335 -2.23 0.30 30.62
CA ASN A 335 -2.57 0.82 31.94
C ASN A 335 -1.83 2.15 32.22
N TRP A 336 -2.28 2.90 33.19
CA TRP A 336 -1.74 4.21 33.53
C TRP A 336 -0.22 4.20 33.77
N ASP A 337 0.27 3.29 34.61
CA ASP A 337 1.66 3.31 35.09
C ASP A 337 2.65 2.93 33.98
N ASP A 338 2.29 1.97 33.14
CA ASP A 338 3.14 1.58 32.01
C ASP A 338 3.09 2.62 30.89
N GLN A 339 1.94 3.26 30.62
CA GLN A 339 1.87 4.33 29.64
C GLN A 339 2.70 5.55 30.02
N ILE A 340 2.78 5.91 31.31
CA ILE A 340 3.71 6.96 31.81
C ILE A 340 5.16 6.63 31.40
N LYS A 341 5.59 5.36 31.57
CA LYS A 341 6.96 4.94 31.19
C LYS A 341 7.24 5.11 29.70
N PHE A 342 6.26 4.81 28.84
CA PHE A 342 6.42 4.96 27.40
C PHE A 342 6.31 6.43 26.92
N ILE A 343 5.54 7.27 27.61
CA ILE A 343 5.55 8.73 27.41
C ILE A 343 6.93 9.28 27.78
N ASP A 344 7.48 8.89 28.94
CA ASP A 344 8.79 9.33 29.37
C ASP A 344 9.90 8.82 28.41
N LEU A 345 9.79 7.59 27.89
CA LEU A 345 10.67 7.07 26.85
C LEU A 345 10.59 7.90 25.58
N ALA A 346 9.40 8.22 25.07
CA ALA A 346 9.24 9.05 23.88
C ALA A 346 9.87 10.44 24.11
N SER A 347 9.65 11.05 25.25
CA SER A 347 10.24 12.35 25.65
C SER A 347 11.78 12.28 25.72
N GLU A 348 12.34 11.23 26.33
CA GLU A 348 13.80 11.03 26.43
C GLU A 348 14.43 10.82 25.04
N MET A 349 13.74 10.12 24.15
CA MET A 349 14.15 9.92 22.75
C MET A 349 13.97 11.17 21.89
N GLY A 350 13.23 12.18 22.35
CA GLY A 350 12.89 13.37 21.57
C GLY A 350 11.89 13.06 20.46
N TRP A 351 11.02 12.05 20.67
CA TRP A 351 10.02 11.61 19.70
C TRP A 351 8.69 12.34 19.87
N GLU A 352 7.95 12.41 18.77
CA GLU A 352 6.73 13.21 18.64
C GLU A 352 5.53 12.59 19.30
N TYR A 353 5.45 11.23 19.33
CA TYR A 353 4.20 10.52 19.63
C TYR A 353 4.35 9.34 20.59
N ILE A 354 3.22 8.99 21.17
CA ILE A 354 2.94 7.68 21.77
C ILE A 354 1.65 7.12 21.18
N LEU A 355 1.64 5.81 20.84
CA LEU A 355 0.42 5.07 20.56
C LEU A 355 -0.01 4.29 21.78
N ILE A 356 -1.19 4.63 22.34
CA ILE A 356 -1.85 3.91 23.42
C ILE A 356 -2.88 2.97 22.79
N ASP A 357 -2.63 1.67 22.95
CA ASP A 357 -3.34 0.60 22.26
C ASP A 357 -4.65 0.19 22.96
N ALA A 358 -5.28 -0.89 22.51
CA ALA A 358 -6.60 -1.39 22.95
C ALA A 358 -6.76 -1.54 24.46
N GLY A 359 -7.98 -1.39 24.92
CA GLY A 359 -8.35 -1.51 26.36
C GLY A 359 -8.11 -0.25 27.18
N TRP A 360 -7.68 0.85 26.59
CA TRP A 360 -7.41 2.08 27.33
C TRP A 360 -8.67 2.67 27.97
N ASP A 361 -9.84 2.51 27.38
CA ASP A 361 -11.11 3.02 27.87
C ASP A 361 -11.60 2.26 29.13
N GLU A 362 -11.28 0.99 29.26
CA GLU A 362 -11.60 0.16 30.41
C GLU A 362 -10.52 0.24 31.52
N ASN A 363 -9.24 0.16 31.13
CA ASN A 363 -8.12 0.08 32.07
C ASN A 363 -7.71 1.46 32.62
N ILE A 364 -7.87 2.52 31.85
CA ILE A 364 -7.54 3.90 32.23
C ILE A 364 -8.82 4.73 32.41
N GLY A 365 -9.75 4.65 31.45
CA GLY A 365 -10.98 5.40 31.39
C GLY A 365 -10.81 6.83 30.88
N TYR A 366 -11.88 7.40 30.34
CA TYR A 366 -11.87 8.69 29.63
C TYR A 366 -11.32 9.85 30.47
N GLU A 367 -11.76 9.96 31.73
CA GLU A 367 -11.36 11.05 32.65
C GLU A 367 -9.84 11.00 32.93
N ARG A 368 -9.32 9.83 33.25
CA ARG A 368 -7.88 9.65 33.49
C ARG A 368 -7.07 9.76 32.18
N MET A 369 -7.65 9.35 31.02
CA MET A 369 -7.01 9.53 29.73
C MET A 369 -6.83 11.01 29.40
N GLU A 370 -7.79 11.88 29.71
CA GLU A 370 -7.58 13.34 29.59
C GLU A 370 -6.38 13.84 30.42
N GLN A 371 -6.16 13.26 31.60
CA GLN A 371 -5.00 13.61 32.45
C GLN A 371 -3.70 13.06 31.85
N LEU A 372 -3.73 11.84 31.29
CA LEU A 372 -2.58 11.22 30.66
C LEU A 372 -2.13 11.98 29.40
N ILE A 373 -3.09 12.41 28.57
CA ILE A 373 -2.81 13.25 27.39
C ILE A 373 -2.17 14.59 27.82
N LYS A 374 -2.69 15.23 28.87
CA LYS A 374 -2.09 16.45 29.43
C LYS A 374 -0.65 16.21 29.92
N TYR A 375 -0.41 15.06 30.56
CA TYR A 375 0.94 14.68 30.98
C TYR A 375 1.86 14.51 29.76
N ALA A 376 1.45 13.75 28.73
CA ALA A 376 2.21 13.56 27.51
C ALA A 376 2.54 14.91 26.84
N ASN A 377 1.54 15.78 26.69
CA ASN A 377 1.75 17.12 26.10
C ASN A 377 2.71 17.99 26.92
N SER A 378 2.71 17.85 28.26
CA SER A 378 3.68 18.55 29.12
C SER A 378 5.12 18.08 28.89
N LYS A 379 5.29 16.86 28.38
CA LYS A 379 6.57 16.24 27.96
C LYS A 379 6.88 16.46 26.48
N LYS A 380 6.06 17.22 25.76
CA LYS A 380 6.13 17.45 24.29
C LYS A 380 5.92 16.18 23.49
N VAL A 381 5.13 15.25 24.00
CA VAL A 381 4.71 14.02 23.33
C VAL A 381 3.22 14.11 23.05
N ASP A 382 2.81 13.95 21.80
CA ASP A 382 1.42 13.89 21.39
C ASP A 382 0.92 12.44 21.37
N VAL A 383 -0.40 12.23 21.35
CA VAL A 383 -1.02 10.92 21.60
C VAL A 383 -1.82 10.46 20.41
N PHE A 384 -1.66 9.18 20.06
CA PHE A 384 -2.58 8.38 19.25
C PHE A 384 -3.32 7.41 20.15
N LEU A 385 -4.63 7.22 19.91
CA LEU A 385 -5.47 6.27 20.64
C LEU A 385 -6.02 5.19 19.71
N TRP A 386 -6.06 3.97 20.20
CA TRP A 386 -6.61 2.83 19.48
C TRP A 386 -8.13 2.77 19.55
N TYR A 387 -8.77 2.32 18.45
CA TYR A 387 -10.19 2.02 18.33
C TYR A 387 -10.42 0.79 17.47
N SER A 388 -11.47 0.02 17.74
CA SER A 388 -11.99 -0.94 16.77
C SER A 388 -12.89 -0.24 15.76
N SER A 389 -12.76 -0.62 14.47
CA SER A 389 -13.69 -0.18 13.42
C SER A 389 -15.07 -0.82 13.57
N SER A 390 -15.09 -2.00 14.19
CA SER A 390 -16.26 -2.88 14.23
C SER A 390 -17.30 -2.42 15.24
N GLY A 391 -18.56 -2.67 14.86
CA GLY A 391 -19.70 -2.67 15.74
C GLY A 391 -20.07 -4.10 16.13
N TYR A 392 -21.33 -4.47 15.88
CA TYR A 392 -21.88 -5.79 16.24
C TYR A 392 -21.49 -6.92 15.26
N TRP A 393 -20.76 -6.65 14.18
CA TRP A 393 -20.56 -7.58 13.07
C TRP A 393 -19.43 -8.59 13.27
N ASN A 394 -18.58 -8.45 14.30
CA ASN A 394 -17.58 -9.44 14.67
C ASN A 394 -17.47 -9.65 16.19
N ASP A 395 -16.59 -10.55 16.62
CA ASP A 395 -16.45 -11.00 17.99
C ASP A 395 -15.29 -10.30 18.74
N ILE A 396 -14.81 -9.17 18.25
CA ILE A 396 -13.71 -8.42 18.87
C ILE A 396 -14.07 -8.05 20.29
N VAL A 397 -13.16 -8.37 21.21
CA VAL A 397 -13.28 -8.06 22.65
C VAL A 397 -12.45 -6.84 23.06
N GLN A 398 -11.47 -6.46 22.24
CA GLN A 398 -10.66 -5.26 22.48
C GLN A 398 -11.51 -4.01 22.32
N SER A 399 -11.43 -3.13 23.31
CA SER A 399 -12.16 -1.86 23.36
C SER A 399 -11.21 -0.65 23.17
N PRO A 400 -11.70 0.55 22.76
CA PRO A 400 -13.10 0.92 22.47
C PRO A 400 -13.68 0.27 21.22
N ILE A 401 -14.86 -0.33 21.36
CA ILE A 401 -15.66 -0.94 20.28
C ILE A 401 -16.97 -0.17 20.10
N CYS A 402 -17.64 -0.30 18.96
CA CYS A 402 -18.91 0.37 18.62
C CYS A 402 -18.82 1.91 18.69
N LYS A 403 -17.63 2.46 18.38
CA LYS A 403 -17.42 3.91 18.34
C LYS A 403 -17.27 4.41 16.90
N MET A 404 -16.63 3.63 16.02
CA MET A 404 -16.29 4.07 14.67
C MET A 404 -17.34 3.69 13.63
N ASP A 405 -18.10 2.63 13.83
CA ASP A 405 -19.13 2.13 12.92
C ASP A 405 -20.38 3.04 12.84
N ASN A 406 -20.74 3.74 13.92
CA ASN A 406 -21.89 4.62 13.99
C ASN A 406 -21.50 6.09 13.84
N SER A 407 -21.97 6.75 12.79
CA SER A 407 -21.57 8.14 12.46
C SER A 407 -21.89 9.17 13.57
N ILE A 408 -22.99 8.98 14.32
CA ILE A 408 -23.35 9.91 15.41
C ILE A 408 -22.41 9.75 16.61
N ILE A 409 -22.08 8.51 16.94
CA ILE A 409 -21.15 8.19 18.03
C ILE A 409 -19.75 8.62 17.64
N ARG A 410 -19.31 8.28 16.44
CA ARG A 410 -17.99 8.63 15.89
C ARG A 410 -17.74 10.14 15.90
N LYS A 411 -18.70 10.96 15.48
CA LYS A 411 -18.57 12.43 15.52
C LYS A 411 -18.42 12.97 16.92
N LYS A 412 -19.10 12.38 17.91
CA LYS A 412 -18.91 12.76 19.31
C LYS A 412 -17.52 12.38 19.82
N GLU A 413 -17.04 11.22 19.40
CA GLU A 413 -15.71 10.74 19.77
C GLU A 413 -14.62 11.63 19.15
N MET A 414 -14.72 11.98 17.86
CA MET A 414 -13.80 12.91 17.19
C MET A 414 -13.77 14.29 17.85
N ALA A 415 -14.92 14.81 18.23
CA ALA A 415 -15.00 16.09 18.95
C ALA A 415 -14.35 16.00 20.35
N TRP A 416 -14.47 14.87 21.06
CA TRP A 416 -13.77 14.65 22.31
C TRP A 416 -12.25 14.56 22.10
N LEU A 417 -11.77 13.82 21.11
CA LEU A 417 -10.35 13.68 20.75
C LEU A 417 -9.71 15.05 20.46
N GLU A 418 -10.37 15.89 19.66
CA GLU A 418 -9.93 17.25 19.40
C GLU A 418 -9.85 18.08 20.68
N LYS A 419 -10.92 18.06 21.50
CA LYS A 419 -11.00 18.80 22.76
C LYS A 419 -9.86 18.46 23.72
N VAL A 420 -9.49 17.18 23.82
CA VAL A 420 -8.44 16.73 24.75
C VAL A 420 -7.02 16.87 24.18
N GLY A 421 -6.90 17.22 22.89
CA GLY A 421 -5.62 17.45 22.22
C GLY A 421 -4.95 16.20 21.65
N CYS A 422 -5.71 15.11 21.47
CA CYS A 422 -5.27 13.93 20.75
C CYS A 422 -4.95 14.28 19.28
N LYS A 423 -3.94 13.65 18.68
CA LYS A 423 -3.49 13.97 17.31
C LYS A 423 -3.82 12.90 16.28
N GLY A 424 -4.06 11.70 16.73
CA GLY A 424 -4.37 10.62 15.81
C GLY A 424 -5.08 9.45 16.47
N ILE A 425 -5.57 8.56 15.62
CA ILE A 425 -6.16 7.29 16.01
C ILE A 425 -5.57 6.14 15.19
N LYS A 426 -5.44 4.98 15.84
CA LYS A 426 -5.25 3.68 15.19
C LYS A 426 -6.62 3.01 15.17
N VAL A 427 -7.13 2.65 13.99
CA VAL A 427 -8.43 1.97 13.85
C VAL A 427 -8.20 0.59 13.25
N ASP A 428 -8.69 -0.44 13.95
CA ASP A 428 -8.36 -1.84 13.72
C ASP A 428 -9.57 -2.69 13.34
N PHE A 429 -9.34 -3.88 12.75
CA PHE A 429 -10.31 -4.97 12.54
C PHE A 429 -11.45 -4.67 11.55
N TRP A 430 -11.13 -4.38 10.29
CA TRP A 430 -12.10 -3.93 9.29
C TRP A 430 -12.91 -5.04 8.58
N GLY A 431 -12.42 -6.26 8.54
CA GLY A 431 -13.16 -7.44 8.08
C GLY A 431 -13.51 -7.52 6.61
N GLY A 432 -12.73 -6.92 5.72
CA GLY A 432 -12.85 -7.13 4.27
C GLY A 432 -12.86 -5.89 3.38
N ASP A 433 -13.26 -6.11 2.13
CA ASP A 433 -13.07 -5.20 0.99
C ASP A 433 -14.39 -4.76 0.32
N LYS A 434 -15.54 -5.11 0.89
CA LYS A 434 -16.84 -4.70 0.35
C LYS A 434 -16.98 -3.17 0.30
N GLN A 435 -17.85 -2.69 -0.58
CA GLN A 435 -18.12 -1.26 -0.74
C GLN A 435 -18.52 -0.57 0.57
N GLU A 436 -19.25 -1.27 1.44
CA GLU A 436 -19.64 -0.78 2.76
C GLU A 436 -18.43 -0.58 3.68
N THR A 437 -17.47 -1.49 3.64
CA THR A 437 -16.21 -1.37 4.40
C THR A 437 -15.37 -0.20 3.88
N ILE A 438 -15.22 -0.07 2.56
CA ILE A 438 -14.53 1.08 1.95
C ILE A 438 -15.21 2.40 2.31
N ARG A 439 -16.56 2.43 2.35
CA ARG A 439 -17.30 3.60 2.80
C ARG A 439 -16.98 3.96 4.25
N LEU A 440 -16.89 2.97 5.13
CA LEU A 440 -16.54 3.21 6.53
C LEU A 440 -15.13 3.80 6.69
N TYR A 441 -14.13 3.32 5.93
CA TYR A 441 -12.80 3.94 5.87
C TYR A 441 -12.88 5.43 5.50
N GLU A 442 -13.60 5.74 4.42
CA GLU A 442 -13.75 7.11 3.92
C GLU A 442 -14.49 8.00 4.93
N GLU A 443 -15.54 7.49 5.57
CA GLU A 443 -16.28 8.19 6.61
C GLU A 443 -15.43 8.47 7.85
N VAL A 444 -14.63 7.50 8.31
CA VAL A 444 -13.70 7.69 9.44
C VAL A 444 -12.64 8.74 9.10
N LEU A 445 -12.02 8.64 7.90
CA LEU A 445 -11.04 9.63 7.44
C LEU A 445 -11.62 11.03 7.34
N SER A 446 -12.81 11.16 6.76
CA SER A 446 -13.50 12.45 6.61
C SER A 446 -13.84 13.08 7.97
N ASP A 447 -14.50 12.32 8.84
CA ASP A 447 -14.89 12.81 10.17
C ASP A 447 -13.64 13.15 11.03
N ALA A 448 -12.57 12.35 10.93
CA ALA A 448 -11.30 12.61 11.60
C ALA A 448 -10.62 13.88 11.07
N ASN A 449 -10.60 14.08 9.74
CA ASN A 449 -10.04 15.30 9.15
C ASN A 449 -10.77 16.56 9.62
N ASP A 450 -12.11 16.54 9.75
CA ASP A 450 -12.89 17.69 10.25
C ASP A 450 -12.43 18.14 11.65
N HIS A 451 -11.87 17.23 12.42
CA HIS A 451 -11.33 17.45 13.78
C HIS A 451 -9.80 17.49 13.85
N GLY A 452 -9.11 17.41 12.67
CA GLY A 452 -7.65 17.43 12.56
C GLY A 452 -6.97 16.22 13.20
N ILE A 453 -7.57 15.05 13.10
CA ILE A 453 -7.09 13.78 13.63
C ILE A 453 -6.50 12.95 12.49
N MET A 454 -5.27 12.46 12.66
CA MET A 454 -4.61 11.53 11.73
C MET A 454 -5.13 10.10 11.95
N CYS A 455 -5.09 9.27 10.90
CA CYS A 455 -5.56 7.89 10.95
C CYS A 455 -4.49 6.89 10.50
N ILE A 456 -4.26 5.87 11.33
CA ILE A 456 -3.52 4.64 11.03
C ILE A 456 -4.53 3.49 11.02
N PHE A 457 -4.39 2.54 10.10
CA PHE A 457 -5.28 1.38 10.01
C PHE A 457 -4.54 0.07 10.21
N HIS A 458 -5.10 -0.81 11.05
CA HIS A 458 -4.67 -2.19 11.27
C HIS A 458 -5.80 -3.17 10.98
N GLY A 459 -5.49 -4.48 10.87
CA GLY A 459 -6.49 -5.45 10.48
C GLY A 459 -7.27 -5.01 9.23
N CYS A 460 -6.60 -4.47 8.23
CA CYS A 460 -7.15 -3.56 7.24
C CYS A 460 -6.90 -4.00 5.80
N THR A 461 -7.54 -3.30 4.86
CA THR A 461 -7.26 -3.43 3.42
C THR A 461 -6.00 -2.67 3.01
N LEU A 462 -5.49 -2.98 1.81
CA LEU A 462 -4.39 -2.27 1.17
C LEU A 462 -4.77 -0.79 0.89
N PRO A 463 -3.91 0.21 1.17
CA PRO A 463 -4.11 1.56 0.70
C PRO A 463 -3.98 1.61 -0.84
N ARG A 464 -4.88 2.34 -1.47
CA ARG A 464 -5.02 2.41 -2.92
C ARG A 464 -4.95 3.85 -3.41
N GLY A 465 -3.79 4.49 -3.16
CA GLY A 465 -3.56 5.91 -3.44
C GLY A 465 -4.05 6.83 -2.32
N TRP A 466 -4.37 6.28 -1.15
CA TRP A 466 -4.98 7.03 -0.04
C TRP A 466 -4.08 8.12 0.52
N GLU A 467 -2.78 7.99 0.41
CA GLU A 467 -1.82 9.02 0.79
C GLU A 467 -2.04 10.35 0.04
N ARG A 468 -2.54 10.29 -1.20
CA ARG A 468 -2.91 11.48 -1.98
C ARG A 468 -4.39 11.83 -1.84
N MET A 469 -5.26 10.84 -1.69
CA MET A 469 -6.71 11.04 -1.62
C MET A 469 -7.15 11.68 -0.29
N TYR A 470 -6.51 11.29 0.82
CA TYR A 470 -6.92 11.69 2.17
C TYR A 470 -5.74 12.33 2.93
N PRO A 471 -5.82 13.63 3.27
CA PRO A 471 -4.68 14.36 3.84
C PRO A 471 -4.27 13.88 5.24
N ASN A 472 -5.17 13.28 6.00
CA ASN A 472 -4.97 12.77 7.35
C ASN A 472 -4.71 11.26 7.43
N TYR A 473 -4.65 10.57 6.29
CA TYR A 473 -4.21 9.17 6.24
C TYR A 473 -2.69 9.10 6.39
N VAL A 474 -2.18 8.35 7.37
CA VAL A 474 -0.75 8.30 7.70
C VAL A 474 -0.17 6.89 7.85
N GLY A 475 -0.90 5.88 7.51
CA GLY A 475 -0.37 4.52 7.47
C GLY A 475 -1.41 3.42 7.52
N SER A 476 -1.02 2.25 7.08
CA SER A 476 -1.77 1.00 7.21
C SER A 476 -0.83 -0.17 7.40
N GLU A 477 -1.25 -1.14 8.19
CA GLU A 477 -0.60 -2.43 8.27
C GLU A 477 -0.78 -3.20 6.94
N ALA A 478 -1.87 -3.89 6.74
CA ALA A 478 -2.18 -4.70 5.56
C ALA A 478 -1.00 -5.59 5.12
N VAL A 479 -0.37 -6.25 6.08
CA VAL A 479 0.83 -7.09 5.93
C VAL A 479 0.97 -7.99 7.15
N LEU A 480 1.62 -9.15 7.01
CA LEU A 480 2.02 -9.97 8.16
C LEU A 480 3.20 -9.28 8.86
N ALA A 481 2.88 -8.30 9.72
CA ALA A 481 3.82 -7.37 10.34
C ALA A 481 4.70 -7.99 11.44
N SER A 482 5.62 -7.19 11.96
CA SER A 482 6.61 -7.62 12.95
C SER A 482 6.00 -7.94 14.32
N GLU A 483 4.80 -7.47 14.64
CA GLU A 483 4.10 -7.84 15.88
C GLU A 483 3.94 -9.35 16.05
N ASN A 484 3.82 -10.08 14.93
CA ASN A 484 3.73 -11.54 14.93
C ASN A 484 4.98 -12.23 15.48
N MET A 485 6.11 -11.54 15.57
CA MET A 485 7.33 -12.07 16.16
C MET A 485 7.21 -12.31 17.68
N TYR A 486 6.39 -11.52 18.35
CA TYR A 486 6.09 -11.75 19.76
C TYR A 486 5.39 -13.09 19.99
N PHE A 487 4.46 -13.47 19.11
CA PHE A 487 3.62 -14.65 19.28
C PHE A 487 4.29 -15.97 18.89
N GLY A 488 5.40 -15.95 18.14
CA GLY A 488 6.05 -17.19 17.72
C GLY A 488 7.44 -17.04 17.13
N GLN A 489 8.32 -18.01 17.48
CA GLN A 489 9.69 -18.05 16.99
C GLN A 489 9.78 -18.09 15.45
N GLY A 490 8.84 -18.80 14.79
CA GLY A 490 8.79 -18.87 13.32
C GLY A 490 8.73 -17.50 12.65
N SER A 491 7.99 -16.55 13.25
CA SER A 491 7.92 -15.18 12.72
C SER A 491 9.25 -14.43 12.87
N CYS A 492 10.00 -14.65 13.95
CA CYS A 492 11.35 -14.13 14.09
C CYS A 492 12.34 -14.76 13.09
N ASP A 493 12.18 -16.05 12.80
CA ASP A 493 13.03 -16.75 11.84
C ASP A 493 12.80 -16.28 10.39
N GLU A 494 11.60 -15.76 10.10
CA GLU A 494 11.21 -15.24 8.79
C GLU A 494 11.34 -13.70 8.65
N GLU A 495 11.70 -12.99 9.71
CA GLU A 495 11.74 -11.52 9.68
C GLU A 495 12.60 -10.97 8.54
N ALA A 496 13.83 -11.48 8.39
CA ALA A 496 14.74 -11.02 7.36
C ALA A 496 14.18 -11.24 5.94
N PHE A 497 13.53 -12.39 5.70
CA PHE A 497 12.85 -12.68 4.45
C PHE A 497 11.73 -11.64 4.18
N LYS A 498 10.85 -11.40 5.15
CA LYS A 498 9.75 -10.43 5.03
C LYS A 498 10.28 -9.03 4.79
N ALA A 499 11.28 -8.60 5.56
CA ALA A 499 11.85 -7.26 5.44
C ALA A 499 12.54 -7.01 4.08
N THR A 500 13.14 -8.04 3.47
CA THR A 500 13.74 -7.92 2.14
C THR A 500 12.76 -8.14 0.98
N LEU A 501 11.54 -8.60 1.26
CA LEU A 501 10.49 -8.81 0.27
C LEU A 501 9.59 -7.57 0.10
N HIS A 502 9.14 -6.96 1.21
CA HIS A 502 8.11 -5.92 1.17
C HIS A 502 8.47 -4.66 0.38
N PRO A 503 9.73 -4.23 0.23
CA PRO A 503 10.09 -3.12 -0.65
C PRO A 503 9.73 -3.33 -2.12
N PHE A 504 9.53 -4.57 -2.55
CA PHE A 504 9.17 -4.94 -3.92
C PHE A 504 7.67 -5.24 -4.11
N VAL A 505 6.93 -5.39 -3.02
CA VAL A 505 5.51 -5.72 -3.02
C VAL A 505 4.71 -4.72 -2.18
N ARG A 506 4.34 -5.04 -0.96
CA ARG A 506 3.41 -4.27 -0.13
C ARG A 506 3.84 -2.81 0.09
N ASN A 507 5.10 -2.56 0.40
CA ASN A 507 5.57 -1.19 0.71
C ASN A 507 5.81 -0.34 -0.55
N THR A 508 5.97 -0.94 -1.72
CA THR A 508 6.11 -0.16 -2.96
C THR A 508 4.80 0.51 -3.40
N VAL A 509 3.65 -0.01 -2.99
CA VAL A 509 2.32 0.48 -3.38
C VAL A 509 1.62 1.36 -2.34
N GLY A 510 2.27 1.63 -1.19
CA GLY A 510 1.70 2.51 -0.16
C GLY A 510 2.50 2.51 1.13
N CYS A 511 2.19 3.45 2.01
CA CYS A 511 2.70 3.45 3.38
C CYS A 511 2.41 2.11 4.05
N MET A 512 3.40 1.59 4.79
CA MET A 512 3.29 0.31 5.47
C MET A 512 3.76 0.45 6.91
N GLU A 513 2.86 0.28 7.83
CA GLU A 513 3.18 0.20 9.25
C GLU A 513 3.60 -1.24 9.56
N PHE A 514 4.91 -1.46 9.62
CA PHE A 514 5.50 -2.76 9.89
C PHE A 514 5.74 -2.99 11.38
N GLY A 515 5.84 -1.92 12.16
CA GLY A 515 6.07 -1.93 13.61
C GLY A 515 7.42 -2.51 14.01
N GLY A 516 8.44 -2.37 13.18
CA GLY A 516 9.77 -2.92 13.35
C GLY A 516 10.64 -2.18 14.36
N CYS A 517 11.93 -2.45 14.28
CA CYS A 517 13.00 -1.84 15.08
C CYS A 517 12.98 -2.26 16.57
N PHE A 518 13.05 -3.57 16.80
CA PHE A 518 13.19 -4.13 18.14
C PHE A 518 14.63 -4.01 18.64
N MET A 519 14.81 -3.57 19.89
CA MET A 519 16.10 -3.61 20.58
C MET A 519 16.15 -4.70 21.66
N ASN A 520 15.01 -5.26 22.06
CA ASN A 520 14.97 -6.45 22.89
C ASN A 520 15.40 -7.68 22.08
N ARG A 521 16.35 -8.46 22.62
CA ARG A 521 16.79 -9.74 22.01
C ARG A 521 15.80 -10.87 22.28
N ILE A 522 15.14 -10.83 23.43
CA ILE A 522 14.03 -11.71 23.80
C ILE A 522 12.78 -10.84 23.84
N LEU A 523 11.80 -11.16 23.03
CA LEU A 523 10.59 -10.35 22.87
C LEU A 523 9.65 -10.57 24.05
N ASN A 524 9.97 -9.92 25.17
CA ASN A 524 9.17 -9.83 26.37
C ASN A 524 9.56 -8.58 27.18
N LYS A 525 8.80 -8.29 28.24
CA LYS A 525 8.99 -7.10 29.10
C LYS A 525 10.36 -7.04 29.78
N GLN A 526 10.99 -8.20 30.06
CA GLN A 526 12.24 -8.32 30.81
C GLN A 526 13.48 -8.43 29.90
N ASN A 527 13.32 -8.53 28.59
CA ASN A 527 14.40 -8.83 27.63
C ASN A 527 15.25 -10.05 28.03
N SER A 528 14.62 -11.02 28.69
CA SER A 528 15.31 -12.19 29.23
C SER A 528 14.36 -13.37 29.48
N GLY A 529 14.91 -14.56 29.69
CA GLY A 529 14.14 -15.76 30.03
C GLY A 529 13.37 -16.33 28.83
N ARG A 530 12.07 -16.60 29.00
CA ARG A 530 11.22 -17.22 27.98
C ARG A 530 10.60 -16.17 27.08
N GLY A 531 10.71 -16.34 25.76
CA GLY A 531 10.10 -15.49 24.72
C GLY A 531 10.64 -15.83 23.34
N SER A 532 10.07 -15.25 22.29
CA SER A 532 10.62 -15.34 20.94
C SER A 532 11.96 -14.62 20.88
N GLN A 533 12.92 -15.19 20.19
CA GLN A 533 14.27 -14.67 20.10
C GLN A 533 14.51 -13.99 18.74
N LEU A 534 14.87 -12.72 18.75
CA LEU A 534 15.24 -11.96 17.57
C LEU A 534 16.48 -12.58 16.89
N LYS A 535 16.45 -12.74 15.58
CA LYS A 535 17.52 -13.36 14.77
C LYS A 535 18.35 -12.35 13.99
N THR A 536 17.80 -11.22 13.70
CA THR A 536 18.46 -10.12 12.98
C THR A 536 19.32 -9.28 13.92
N THR A 537 20.24 -8.51 13.35
CA THR A 537 21.17 -7.66 14.12
C THR A 537 20.51 -6.32 14.50
N PRO A 538 21.06 -5.60 15.50
CA PRO A 538 20.58 -4.24 15.80
C PRO A 538 20.71 -3.24 14.62
N ILE A 539 21.75 -3.40 13.76
CA ILE A 539 21.86 -2.58 12.54
C ILE A 539 20.75 -2.94 11.55
N PHE A 540 20.39 -4.22 11.43
CA PHE A 540 19.23 -4.64 10.62
C PHE A 540 17.96 -3.93 11.08
N GLN A 541 17.72 -3.89 12.38
CA GLN A 541 16.52 -3.29 12.96
C GLN A 541 16.44 -1.78 12.63
N ILE A 542 17.49 -1.00 12.86
CA ILE A 542 17.45 0.44 12.52
C ILE A 542 17.43 0.68 11.00
N ALA A 543 17.98 -0.23 10.19
CA ALA A 543 17.93 -0.11 8.74
C ALA A 543 16.51 -0.26 8.17
N THR A 544 15.60 -0.98 8.87
CA THR A 544 14.20 -1.09 8.46
C THR A 544 13.50 0.27 8.42
N GLU A 545 13.89 1.22 9.28
CA GLU A 545 13.35 2.59 9.31
C GLU A 545 13.70 3.39 8.03
N VAL A 546 14.79 3.03 7.35
CA VAL A 546 15.14 3.60 6.04
C VAL A 546 14.49 2.80 4.90
N ILE A 547 14.46 1.48 5.01
CA ILE A 547 13.94 0.60 3.96
C ILE A 547 12.43 0.76 3.80
N PHE A 548 11.67 0.84 4.88
CA PHE A 548 10.23 1.02 4.82
C PHE A 548 9.85 2.52 4.77
N GLN A 549 8.68 2.78 4.22
CA GLN A 549 8.11 4.13 4.20
C GLN A 549 6.79 4.13 4.97
N ASN A 550 6.78 4.90 6.04
CA ASN A 550 5.58 5.21 6.82
C ASN A 550 5.78 6.55 7.53
N PRO A 551 4.93 7.56 7.35
CA PRO A 551 5.16 8.89 7.91
C PRO A 551 5.02 8.94 9.44
N ILE A 552 4.25 8.05 10.04
CA ILE A 552 4.23 7.81 11.48
C ILE A 552 4.84 6.44 11.75
N GLN A 553 6.00 6.41 12.41
CA GLN A 553 6.72 5.16 12.70
C GLN A 553 6.52 4.76 14.15
N ASN A 554 5.78 3.66 14.37
CA ASN A 554 5.60 3.04 15.68
C ASN A 554 6.78 2.10 15.94
N ILE A 555 7.77 2.59 16.68
CA ILE A 555 9.06 1.91 16.91
C ILE A 555 8.98 1.04 18.15
N ALA A 556 9.43 -0.22 18.04
CA ALA A 556 9.24 -1.27 19.06
C ALA A 556 10.31 -1.28 20.18
N ILE A 557 10.82 -0.10 20.58
CA ILE A 557 11.73 -0.01 21.74
C ILE A 557 10.94 0.06 23.06
N CYS A 558 11.58 -0.43 24.10
CA CYS A 558 11.05 -0.47 25.47
C CYS A 558 11.89 0.39 26.42
N PRO A 559 11.37 0.79 27.59
CA PRO A 559 12.12 1.60 28.56
C PRO A 559 13.48 1.04 28.97
N ASN A 560 13.64 -0.31 29.06
CA ASN A 560 14.93 -0.94 29.33
C ASN A 560 16.00 -0.67 28.26
N ASN A 561 15.59 -0.38 27.03
CA ASN A 561 16.54 -0.17 25.92
C ASN A 561 17.37 1.12 26.06
N LEU A 562 16.97 2.05 26.91
CA LEU A 562 17.80 3.20 27.27
C LEU A 562 19.13 2.75 27.95
N GLU A 563 19.12 1.59 28.62
CA GLU A 563 20.25 1.04 29.36
C GLU A 563 20.92 -0.14 28.66
N ASP A 564 20.12 -1.07 28.06
CA ASP A 564 20.62 -2.36 27.57
C ASP A 564 20.77 -2.47 26.05
N ALA A 565 20.23 -1.53 25.28
CA ALA A 565 20.38 -1.52 23.82
C ALA A 565 21.72 -0.88 23.39
N PRO A 566 22.25 -1.24 22.20
CA PRO A 566 23.45 -0.62 21.67
C PRO A 566 23.29 0.89 21.50
N LYS A 567 24.15 1.67 22.16
CA LYS A 567 24.07 3.14 22.14
C LYS A 567 24.08 3.73 20.72
N ILE A 568 24.85 3.12 19.83
CA ILE A 568 24.93 3.53 18.40
C ILE A 568 23.54 3.50 17.74
N CYS A 569 22.76 2.45 18.01
CA CYS A 569 21.42 2.31 17.46
C CYS A 569 20.44 3.29 18.11
N MET A 570 20.49 3.44 19.44
CA MET A 570 19.64 4.41 20.15
C MET A 570 19.92 5.86 19.75
N ASP A 571 21.18 6.24 19.56
CA ASP A 571 21.56 7.58 19.07
C ASP A 571 21.03 7.81 17.66
N TRP A 572 21.10 6.81 16.77
CA TRP A 572 20.53 6.89 15.42
C TRP A 572 19.01 7.07 15.45
N LEU A 573 18.30 6.29 16.28
CA LEU A 573 16.85 6.34 16.42
C LEU A 573 16.32 7.67 16.95
N ARG A 574 17.13 8.42 17.74
CA ARG A 574 16.76 9.76 18.22
C ARG A 574 16.50 10.74 17.06
N ASP A 575 17.12 10.52 15.92
CA ASP A 575 17.08 11.44 14.77
C ASP A 575 16.67 10.73 13.45
N ALA A 576 16.03 9.58 13.56
CA ALA A 576 15.55 8.81 12.42
C ALA A 576 14.50 9.61 11.63
N PRO A 577 14.65 9.78 10.30
CA PRO A 577 13.66 10.45 9.48
C PRO A 577 12.47 9.54 9.21
N THR A 578 11.28 10.12 9.04
CA THR A 578 10.04 9.38 8.73
C THR A 578 9.46 9.73 7.36
N THR A 579 9.94 10.79 6.72
CA THR A 579 9.48 11.25 5.41
C THR A 579 10.62 11.47 4.44
N TRP A 580 10.35 11.27 3.14
CA TRP A 580 11.35 11.18 2.11
C TRP A 580 11.02 12.09 0.92
N THR A 581 12.03 12.77 0.39
CA THR A 581 11.91 13.58 -0.83
C THR A 581 12.33 12.85 -2.08
N GLU A 582 13.14 11.79 -1.94
CA GLU A 582 13.60 10.96 -3.05
C GLU A 582 13.91 9.54 -2.57
N THR A 583 13.59 8.55 -3.40
CA THR A 583 13.94 7.15 -3.20
C THR A 583 14.61 6.62 -4.45
N ARG A 584 15.71 5.87 -4.29
CA ARG A 584 16.43 5.18 -5.37
C ARG A 584 16.61 3.73 -5.02
N PHE A 585 16.23 2.86 -5.93
CA PHE A 585 16.62 1.45 -5.87
C PHE A 585 18.05 1.30 -6.39
N LEU A 586 18.89 0.63 -5.63
CA LEU A 586 20.30 0.43 -6.00
C LEU A 586 20.62 -1.01 -6.42
N ASP A 587 20.08 -1.98 -5.67
CA ASP A 587 20.21 -3.41 -5.99
C ASP A 587 19.28 -4.25 -5.09
N GLY A 588 18.97 -5.49 -5.48
CA GLY A 588 18.20 -6.39 -4.65
C GLY A 588 17.50 -7.51 -5.41
N TYR A 589 16.96 -8.45 -4.64
CA TYR A 589 16.08 -9.51 -5.09
C TYR A 589 15.05 -9.82 -4.00
N PRO A 590 13.75 -9.88 -4.31
CA PRO A 590 12.70 -10.09 -3.32
C PRO A 590 12.96 -11.30 -2.42
N GLY A 591 12.90 -11.09 -1.09
CA GLY A 591 13.14 -12.14 -0.09
C GLY A 591 14.59 -12.58 0.08
N LYS A 592 15.54 -11.97 -0.62
CA LYS A 592 16.98 -12.27 -0.49
C LYS A 592 17.74 -11.09 0.09
N TYR A 593 17.71 -9.95 -0.57
CA TYR A 593 18.35 -8.72 -0.09
C TYR A 593 17.75 -7.51 -0.79
N VAL A 594 17.96 -6.34 -0.21
CA VAL A 594 17.56 -5.06 -0.81
C VAL A 594 18.55 -3.97 -0.43
N ILE A 595 18.88 -3.09 -1.36
CA ILE A 595 19.69 -1.88 -1.13
C ILE A 595 18.94 -0.69 -1.71
N LEU A 596 18.56 0.24 -0.85
CA LEU A 596 17.87 1.48 -1.20
C LEU A 596 18.69 2.70 -0.77
N ALA A 597 18.52 3.81 -1.48
CA ALA A 597 18.91 5.13 -1.00
C ALA A 597 17.68 6.03 -0.89
N ARG A 598 17.59 6.79 0.21
CA ARG A 598 16.51 7.74 0.43
C ARG A 598 17.05 9.07 0.91
N LYS A 599 16.46 10.14 0.40
CA LYS A 599 16.76 11.50 0.83
C LYS A 599 15.64 11.98 1.74
N SER A 600 15.97 12.37 2.97
CA SER A 600 15.01 12.91 3.93
C SER A 600 14.64 14.36 3.60
N THR A 601 13.59 14.85 4.23
CA THR A 601 13.11 16.24 4.06
C THR A 601 14.10 17.31 4.52
N ASP A 602 15.01 16.97 5.44
CA ASP A 602 16.11 17.84 5.88
C ASP A 602 17.33 17.82 4.94
N GLY A 603 17.28 17.02 3.87
CA GLY A 603 18.28 16.96 2.82
C GLY A 603 19.38 15.90 3.00
N ARG A 604 19.40 15.16 4.12
CA ARG A 604 20.34 14.06 4.34
C ARG A 604 20.03 12.87 3.45
N TRP A 605 21.07 12.19 2.99
CA TRP A 605 20.95 10.93 2.29
C TRP A 605 21.22 9.74 3.21
N PHE A 606 20.41 8.74 3.09
CA PHE A 606 20.53 7.43 3.75
C PHE A 606 20.61 6.35 2.69
N VAL A 607 21.65 5.51 2.75
CA VAL A 607 21.75 4.27 1.96
C VAL A 607 21.64 3.13 2.94
N ALA A 608 20.69 2.23 2.77
CA ALA A 608 20.49 1.08 3.63
C ALA A 608 20.39 -0.20 2.81
N GLY A 609 21.02 -1.26 3.31
CA GLY A 609 20.94 -2.60 2.74
C GLY A 609 20.64 -3.65 3.80
N LEU A 610 19.68 -4.54 3.51
CA LEU A 610 19.29 -5.69 4.33
C LEU A 610 19.65 -6.99 3.60
N ASN A 611 20.02 -8.02 4.37
CA ASN A 611 20.35 -9.33 3.85
C ASN A 611 19.59 -10.43 4.60
N ALA A 612 18.76 -11.19 3.89
CA ALA A 612 18.04 -12.36 4.42
C ALA A 612 18.74 -13.69 4.11
N THR A 613 19.84 -13.67 3.39
CA THR A 613 20.56 -14.90 3.02
C THR A 613 21.54 -15.36 4.11
N LYS A 614 22.04 -16.57 3.97
CA LYS A 614 23.09 -17.12 4.86
C LYS A 614 24.50 -16.74 4.42
N GLU A 615 24.63 -16.05 3.29
CA GLU A 615 25.89 -15.65 2.69
C GLU A 615 26.07 -14.13 2.78
N VAL A 616 27.32 -13.69 2.77
CA VAL A 616 27.64 -12.25 2.67
C VAL A 616 27.24 -11.75 1.30
N ILE A 617 26.40 -10.73 1.24
CA ILE A 617 26.08 -10.06 -0.01
C ILE A 617 27.14 -9.01 -0.30
N LYS A 618 27.64 -8.99 -1.55
CA LYS A 618 28.54 -7.97 -2.10
C LYS A 618 27.94 -7.44 -3.38
N SER A 619 27.51 -6.19 -3.37
CA SER A 619 26.93 -5.52 -4.51
C SER A 619 27.76 -4.31 -4.92
N LYS A 620 27.92 -4.10 -6.22
CA LYS A 620 28.57 -2.91 -6.79
C LYS A 620 27.52 -1.88 -7.15
N ILE A 621 27.36 -0.88 -6.30
CA ILE A 621 26.33 0.15 -6.42
C ILE A 621 26.92 1.50 -6.83
N ASP A 622 26.15 2.25 -7.62
CA ASP A 622 26.49 3.64 -7.98
C ASP A 622 26.02 4.60 -6.88
N LEU A 623 26.98 5.25 -6.23
CA LEU A 623 26.76 6.26 -5.20
C LEU A 623 27.15 7.68 -5.68
N SER A 624 27.20 7.90 -7.00
CA SER A 624 27.61 9.21 -7.58
C SER A 624 26.75 10.38 -7.10
N PHE A 625 25.49 10.13 -6.80
CA PHE A 625 24.55 11.12 -6.28
C PHE A 625 24.89 11.64 -4.88
N LEU A 626 25.66 10.89 -4.09
CA LEU A 626 26.17 11.35 -2.80
C LEU A 626 27.33 12.35 -2.96
N GLY A 627 28.09 12.27 -4.06
CA GLY A 627 29.32 13.00 -4.26
C GLY A 627 30.47 12.53 -3.35
N ASP A 628 31.67 12.96 -3.64
CA ASP A 628 32.86 12.62 -2.82
C ASP A 628 32.80 13.30 -1.45
N GLY A 629 33.21 12.61 -0.37
CA GLY A 629 33.24 13.17 0.99
C GLY A 629 33.20 12.10 2.08
N GLU A 630 33.06 12.55 3.32
CA GLU A 630 32.89 11.66 4.45
C GLU A 630 31.43 11.28 4.63
N VAL A 631 31.17 10.01 4.97
CA VAL A 631 29.87 9.47 5.33
C VAL A 631 29.98 8.73 6.66
N GLN A 632 28.95 8.78 7.48
CA GLN A 632 28.80 7.88 8.61
C GLN A 632 28.46 6.49 8.06
N PHE A 633 29.16 5.47 8.57
CA PHE A 633 29.06 4.10 8.10
C PHE A 633 28.72 3.17 9.25
N TYR A 634 27.51 2.64 9.24
CA TYR A 634 26.96 1.70 10.21
C TYR A 634 26.99 0.29 9.61
N THR A 635 27.55 -0.67 10.32
CA THR A 635 27.60 -2.05 9.85
C THR A 635 27.73 -3.03 11.01
N ASP A 636 27.40 -4.28 10.76
CA ASP A 636 27.64 -5.37 11.69
C ASP A 636 29.12 -5.77 11.66
N ASP A 637 29.75 -5.96 12.82
CA ASP A 637 31.09 -6.53 12.89
C ASP A 637 31.11 -7.95 12.32
N LYS A 638 32.07 -8.24 11.47
CA LYS A 638 32.14 -9.53 10.73
C LYS A 638 32.30 -10.77 11.61
N LYS A 639 32.71 -10.64 12.87
CA LYS A 639 32.97 -11.77 13.78
C LYS A 639 31.96 -11.84 14.92
N THR A 640 31.62 -10.68 15.48
CA THR A 640 30.77 -10.58 16.65
C THR A 640 29.32 -10.30 16.31
N MET A 641 29.05 -9.79 15.08
CA MET A 641 27.76 -9.28 14.64
C MET A 641 27.23 -8.11 15.50
N GLU A 642 28.09 -7.51 16.29
CA GLU A 642 27.75 -6.31 17.06
C GLU A 642 27.77 -5.05 16.18
N PRO A 643 26.94 -4.03 16.48
CA PRO A 643 26.86 -2.81 15.70
C PRO A 643 28.12 -1.98 15.81
N THR A 644 28.60 -1.49 14.68
CA THR A 644 29.76 -0.60 14.59
C THR A 644 29.43 0.69 13.84
N LEU A 645 30.03 1.79 14.25
CA LEU A 645 29.95 3.10 13.58
C LEU A 645 31.37 3.57 13.27
N SER A 646 31.61 3.95 12.03
CA SER A 646 32.86 4.53 11.57
C SER A 646 32.62 5.67 10.60
N SER A 647 33.66 6.48 10.33
CA SER A 647 33.65 7.45 9.22
C SER A 647 34.34 6.81 8.01
N LEU A 648 33.69 6.89 6.86
CA LEU A 648 34.20 6.36 5.59
C LEU A 648 34.39 7.54 4.62
N LYS A 649 35.58 7.64 4.04
CA LYS A 649 35.84 8.61 2.96
C LYS A 649 35.37 8.01 1.62
N LEU A 650 34.15 8.36 1.22
CA LEU A 650 33.56 7.92 -0.03
C LEU A 650 34.22 8.59 -1.23
N LYS A 651 34.46 7.80 -2.28
CA LYS A 651 34.86 8.26 -3.62
C LYS A 651 33.93 7.67 -4.65
N THR A 652 33.17 8.52 -5.32
CA THR A 652 32.01 8.15 -6.12
C THR A 652 32.29 8.02 -7.62
N LYS A 653 33.54 8.22 -8.07
CA LYS A 653 33.92 8.05 -9.49
C LYS A 653 33.83 6.61 -10.00
N LYS A 654 33.74 5.64 -9.10
CA LYS A 654 33.59 4.21 -9.40
C LYS A 654 32.49 3.63 -8.51
N PRO A 655 31.79 2.57 -8.98
CA PRO A 655 30.86 1.85 -8.13
C PRO A 655 31.51 1.42 -6.81
N TYR A 656 30.78 1.56 -5.74
CA TYR A 656 31.19 1.15 -4.40
C TYR A 656 30.78 -0.31 -4.16
N GLU A 657 31.71 -1.14 -3.62
CA GLU A 657 31.38 -2.49 -3.19
C GLU A 657 30.71 -2.44 -1.82
N PHE A 658 29.39 -2.56 -1.82
CA PHE A 658 28.55 -2.54 -0.62
C PHE A 658 28.41 -3.98 -0.09
N GLU A 659 28.88 -4.20 1.15
CA GLU A 659 28.91 -5.52 1.78
C GLU A 659 27.89 -5.60 2.91
N ILE A 660 27.08 -6.67 2.98
CA ILE A 660 26.06 -6.89 4.01
C ILE A 660 26.24 -8.28 4.60
N GLN A 661 26.38 -8.38 5.92
CA GLN A 661 26.52 -9.65 6.62
C GLN A 661 25.20 -10.46 6.62
N PRO A 662 25.24 -11.80 6.79
CA PRO A 662 24.05 -12.66 6.87
C PRO A 662 23.10 -12.21 7.99
N SER A 663 21.79 -12.14 7.71
CA SER A 663 20.74 -11.64 8.64
C SER A 663 21.07 -10.27 9.28
N GLY A 664 21.94 -9.51 8.62
CA GLY A 664 22.45 -8.22 9.05
C GLY A 664 22.12 -7.11 8.06
N ALA A 665 22.71 -5.93 8.35
CA ALA A 665 22.53 -4.77 7.52
C ALA A 665 23.80 -3.91 7.42
N THR A 666 23.80 -3.01 6.46
CA THR A 666 24.80 -1.95 6.32
C THR A 666 24.08 -0.66 5.93
N MET A 667 24.49 0.45 6.57
CA MET A 667 23.90 1.75 6.29
C MET A 667 25.00 2.82 6.10
N MET A 668 24.71 3.82 5.27
CA MET A 668 25.49 5.05 5.14
C MET A 668 24.57 6.25 5.36
N MET A 669 25.08 7.29 6.02
CA MET A 669 24.38 8.56 6.18
C MET A 669 25.30 9.72 5.78
N ARG A 670 24.75 10.68 5.00
CA ARG A 670 25.45 11.88 4.55
C ARG A 670 24.56 13.11 4.62
#